data_cc473165710c6ebb4c18176e8fae0237
#
_entry.id   cc473165710c6ebb4c18176e8fae0237
#
_cell.length_a   1.000
_cell.length_b   1.000
_cell.length_c   1.000
_cell.angle_alpha   90.00
_cell.angle_beta   90.00
_cell.angle_gamma   90.00
#
_symmetry.space_group_name_H-M   'P 1'
#
loop_
_entity.id
_entity.type
_entity.pdbx_description
1 polymer ?
#
loop_
_entity_poly.entity_id
_entity_poly.type
_entity_poly.pdbx_seq_one_letter_code
_entity_poly.pdbx_strand_id
1 'polypeptide(L)'
;MMKKMRVIMCGVALAGVPTARAQSAFVYQYDGMNETNRVAVKSVKVSGPNRTLTWKADRDYPQCGVGFEFTATNWTTNNYVFAPAAIYDGNRFDIAYIRYAPYITNWEMPKKPNRPVVTTNIHHLNKNGMDARIDFLAGETSAPMVGYWDSVKKEGHLYLADPAPPLGETGFSVRESPKKGTCAFVISAPGVRTTKYTMCRSRREDCGDRAPDVKKDTTVTFGVSVIDFKAKDIDAFLSRAFDVRKLRTGRTVHAKVEDPETVIRQILANEDANHWYEDKEKGLGYYCNQPKGNSPFGHLQLGWNGVPVYLLPILERPTPERLRRCALCWDAISKMNGKSGLYYAINKRGEMLGDAFGRMTQLRDHAMMRRTAITIYFGIQSLQKMEALGVAIKPEWKESVRKACDGVVAVWKRYGQLGQYVKADSGEIHAPNSTNGALVPGALALASKYFGNPSYMDAAKATGRYLYEHDLAKGYCGGGPAEILEAPDSESSCELGESFVALWELTGEREWVEKAKAAAAMYASWVEAFDYPFPKTSRMGRLGIKATGSVWASVQNRHSAPGPYVMSADWLVRLSRATGDSRYAQVFYDNALNIAQYATTEKNHFMPKGGPGTLTERVNTCDWEGRGRIGSVMDRDSNQAWENVALFTLMALQKNTLYRPREIDATWCSLGTSITWYNSNVDNARGRFTRSYQDRVLDVLRFKGFVNRGVNGGVVASQHGKISKADYYTIEHGVNDWGQRVKPGVFADYENNASNKTFYANYRILIDQIRAINPQAKIILCTPRKSYGFGKYLPPKETLPKDGNYLREYAEAVRAIAQKEGFAVADFYANCGEEPELADLSIDVALHPNDPGYQRMADEIITAFEKVLQK
;
A
#
# COMPACT_ATOMS: atom_id res chain seq x y z
N MET A 1 -12.62 -55.37 36.78
CA MET A 1 -13.32 -55.31 35.48
C MET A 1 -13.32 -53.85 35.00
N MET A 2 -12.31 -53.46 34.27
CA MET A 2 -12.16 -52.07 33.76
C MET A 2 -12.88 -51.96 32.43
N LYS A 3 -13.94 -51.12 32.38
CA LYS A 3 -14.60 -50.75 31.13
C LYS A 3 -13.81 -49.63 30.45
N LYS A 4 -13.21 -49.93 29.32
CA LYS A 4 -12.63 -48.93 28.38
C LYS A 4 -13.74 -48.07 27.81
N MET A 5 -13.75 -46.81 28.12
CA MET A 5 -14.56 -45.81 27.43
C MET A 5 -13.84 -45.38 26.15
N ARG A 6 -14.39 -45.84 25.01
CA ARG A 6 -14.01 -45.34 23.70
C ARG A 6 -14.59 -43.94 23.56
N VAL A 7 -13.71 -42.94 23.49
CA VAL A 7 -14.07 -41.60 23.02
C VAL A 7 -14.28 -41.69 21.49
N ILE A 8 -15.51 -41.60 21.08
CA ILE A 8 -15.88 -41.43 19.67
C ILE A 8 -15.56 -39.97 19.34
N MET A 9 -14.44 -39.73 18.67
CA MET A 9 -14.22 -38.48 17.96
C MET A 9 -15.24 -38.41 16.81
N CYS A 10 -16.33 -37.69 17.01
CA CYS A 10 -17.11 -37.20 15.88
C CYS A 10 -16.28 -36.14 15.16
N GLY A 11 -15.62 -36.55 14.11
CA GLY A 11 -15.08 -35.65 13.11
C GLY A 11 -16.25 -34.96 12.40
N VAL A 12 -16.59 -33.76 12.87
CA VAL A 12 -17.39 -32.85 12.07
C VAL A 12 -16.48 -32.38 10.95
N ALA A 13 -16.63 -32.99 9.79
CA ALA A 13 -16.10 -32.45 8.54
C ALA A 13 -16.70 -31.04 8.40
N LEU A 14 -15.90 -30.04 8.64
CA LEU A 14 -16.15 -28.71 8.11
C LEU A 14 -16.35 -28.87 6.61
N ALA A 15 -17.57 -28.70 6.14
CA ALA A 15 -17.87 -28.57 4.73
C ALA A 15 -17.12 -27.35 4.22
N GLY A 16 -15.84 -27.52 3.88
CA GLY A 16 -15.09 -26.61 3.05
C GLY A 16 -15.89 -26.47 1.77
N VAL A 17 -16.23 -25.27 1.40
CA VAL A 17 -16.83 -24.94 0.12
C VAL A 17 -15.96 -25.62 -0.94
N PRO A 18 -16.46 -26.61 -1.69
CA PRO A 18 -15.68 -27.23 -2.73
C PRO A 18 -15.57 -26.22 -3.86
N THR A 19 -14.53 -25.42 -3.86
CA THR A 19 -14.15 -24.66 -5.03
C THR A 19 -13.70 -25.66 -6.06
N ALA A 20 -14.54 -25.90 -7.08
CA ALA A 20 -14.24 -26.74 -8.23
C ALA A 20 -13.12 -26.10 -9.06
N ARG A 21 -11.88 -26.16 -8.56
CA ARG A 21 -10.69 -25.71 -9.26
C ARG A 21 -9.78 -26.88 -9.52
N ALA A 22 -9.56 -27.12 -10.81
CA ALA A 22 -8.48 -28.00 -11.20
C ALA A 22 -7.15 -27.31 -10.83
N GLN A 23 -6.45 -27.89 -9.88
CA GLN A 23 -5.07 -27.55 -9.56
C GLN A 23 -4.17 -28.60 -10.18
N SER A 24 -3.18 -28.15 -10.93
CA SER A 24 -2.18 -29.04 -11.53
C SER A 24 -0.78 -28.46 -11.31
N ALA A 25 0.20 -29.33 -11.13
CA ALA A 25 1.61 -28.96 -11.05
C ALA A 25 2.35 -29.60 -12.23
N PHE A 26 3.26 -28.84 -12.82
CA PHE A 26 3.94 -29.24 -14.04
C PHE A 26 5.43 -28.95 -14.02
N VAL A 27 6.21 -29.75 -14.75
CA VAL A 27 7.48 -29.36 -15.33
C VAL A 27 7.19 -28.85 -16.73
N TYR A 28 7.62 -27.67 -17.04
CA TYR A 28 7.49 -27.03 -18.34
C TYR A 28 8.81 -27.16 -19.10
N GLN A 29 8.77 -27.51 -20.37
CA GLN A 29 9.91 -27.48 -21.28
C GLN A 29 9.69 -26.39 -22.32
N TYR A 30 10.76 -25.71 -22.67
CA TYR A 30 10.72 -24.58 -23.59
C TYR A 30 11.71 -24.76 -24.74
N ASP A 31 11.38 -24.16 -25.87
CA ASP A 31 12.31 -23.81 -26.95
C ASP A 31 12.31 -22.27 -27.03
N GLY A 32 13.35 -21.65 -26.52
CA GLY A 32 13.35 -20.20 -26.28
C GLY A 32 12.23 -19.79 -25.32
N MET A 33 11.26 -19.03 -25.83
CA MET A 33 10.08 -18.58 -25.07
C MET A 33 8.85 -19.45 -25.29
N ASN A 34 8.90 -20.40 -26.21
CA ASN A 34 7.77 -21.23 -26.56
C ASN A 34 7.70 -22.45 -25.63
N GLU A 35 6.59 -22.62 -24.94
CA GLU A 35 6.30 -23.83 -24.20
C GLU A 35 6.06 -24.98 -25.21
N THR A 36 6.92 -25.99 -25.20
CA THR A 36 6.87 -27.12 -26.15
C THR A 36 6.27 -28.36 -25.53
N ASN A 37 6.42 -28.52 -24.21
CA ASN A 37 5.91 -29.68 -23.50
C ASN A 37 5.65 -29.37 -22.03
N ARG A 38 4.75 -30.12 -21.41
CA ARG A 38 4.52 -30.11 -19.97
C ARG A 38 4.30 -31.53 -19.44
N VAL A 39 4.93 -31.82 -18.32
CA VAL A 39 4.81 -33.08 -17.62
C VAL A 39 4.23 -32.84 -16.23
N ALA A 40 3.15 -33.56 -15.91
CA ALA A 40 2.50 -33.42 -14.61
C ALA A 40 3.40 -33.87 -13.46
N VAL A 41 3.50 -33.10 -12.41
CA VAL A 41 4.19 -33.44 -11.16
C VAL A 41 3.18 -34.02 -10.17
N LYS A 42 3.38 -35.26 -9.77
CA LYS A 42 2.50 -35.94 -8.80
C LYS A 42 2.82 -35.59 -7.35
N SER A 43 4.06 -35.25 -7.04
CA SER A 43 4.51 -34.94 -5.68
C SER A 43 4.21 -33.47 -5.31
N VAL A 44 2.99 -33.23 -4.87
CA VAL A 44 2.53 -31.93 -4.38
C VAL A 44 2.10 -32.06 -2.93
N LYS A 45 2.80 -31.36 -2.05
CA LYS A 45 2.40 -31.21 -0.63
C LYS A 45 1.45 -30.04 -0.51
N VAL A 46 0.26 -30.31 0.02
CA VAL A 46 -0.73 -29.30 0.37
C VAL A 46 -0.67 -29.07 1.87
N SER A 47 -0.45 -27.81 2.28
CA SER A 47 -0.31 -27.43 3.67
C SER A 47 -1.03 -26.09 3.88
N GLY A 48 -2.36 -26.14 4.16
CA GLY A 48 -3.24 -24.98 4.20
C GLY A 48 -3.28 -24.25 2.86
N PRO A 49 -2.96 -22.94 2.83
CA PRO A 49 -2.89 -22.20 1.59
C PRO A 49 -1.66 -22.59 0.77
N ASN A 50 -0.62 -23.15 1.39
CA ASN A 50 0.62 -23.44 0.68
C ASN A 50 0.50 -24.71 -0.15
N ARG A 51 0.99 -24.62 -1.36
CA ARG A 51 1.18 -25.71 -2.32
C ARG A 51 2.67 -25.77 -2.61
N THR A 52 3.29 -26.88 -2.34
CA THR A 52 4.72 -27.10 -2.60
C THR A 52 4.85 -28.32 -3.51
N LEU A 53 5.35 -28.12 -4.72
CA LEU A 53 5.80 -29.18 -5.55
C LEU A 53 7.26 -29.51 -5.25
N THR A 54 7.61 -30.78 -5.33
CA THR A 54 8.99 -31.27 -5.32
C THR A 54 9.16 -32.21 -6.51
N TRP A 55 10.13 -31.88 -7.34
CA TRP A 55 10.43 -32.69 -8.53
C TRP A 55 11.94 -32.99 -8.55
N LYS A 56 12.28 -34.25 -8.78
CA LYS A 56 13.64 -34.69 -9.03
C LYS A 56 13.79 -35.05 -10.50
N ALA A 57 14.75 -34.43 -11.17
CA ALA A 57 15.02 -34.68 -12.59
C ALA A 57 15.59 -36.09 -12.77
N ASP A 58 14.96 -36.93 -13.57
CA ASP A 58 15.38 -38.29 -13.89
C ASP A 58 16.38 -38.39 -15.05
N ARG A 59 16.53 -37.29 -15.78
CA ARG A 59 17.47 -37.05 -16.89
C ARG A 59 17.85 -35.57 -16.97
N ASP A 60 18.68 -35.21 -17.93
CA ASP A 60 18.93 -33.81 -18.27
C ASP A 60 17.70 -33.23 -18.98
N TYR A 61 17.28 -32.05 -18.53
CA TYR A 61 16.16 -31.30 -19.09
C TYR A 61 16.67 -29.93 -19.58
N PRO A 62 16.79 -29.71 -20.88
CA PRO A 62 17.13 -28.43 -21.44
C PRO A 62 15.96 -27.44 -21.25
N GLN A 63 16.26 -26.20 -20.99
CA GLN A 63 15.31 -25.08 -20.90
C GLN A 63 14.00 -25.47 -20.18
N CYS A 64 14.09 -25.80 -18.90
CA CYS A 64 12.91 -26.21 -18.16
C CYS A 64 12.62 -25.34 -16.93
N GLY A 65 11.37 -25.32 -16.55
CA GLY A 65 10.86 -24.70 -15.34
C GLY A 65 9.78 -25.57 -14.68
N VAL A 66 9.40 -25.19 -13.47
CA VAL A 66 8.31 -25.86 -12.74
C VAL A 66 7.23 -24.83 -12.38
N GLY A 67 6.00 -25.29 -12.18
CA GLY A 67 4.95 -24.37 -11.78
C GLY A 67 3.62 -25.03 -11.46
N PHE A 68 2.70 -24.18 -11.05
CA PHE A 68 1.31 -24.52 -10.78
C PHE A 68 0.38 -23.85 -11.79
N GLU A 69 -0.69 -24.54 -12.14
CA GLU A 69 -1.81 -23.98 -12.88
C GLU A 69 -3.10 -24.11 -12.06
N PHE A 70 -3.81 -23.01 -11.89
CA PHE A 70 -5.10 -22.92 -11.21
C PHE A 70 -6.13 -22.47 -12.24
N THR A 71 -7.06 -23.35 -12.60
CA THR A 71 -8.08 -23.07 -13.61
C THR A 71 -9.40 -22.73 -12.95
N ALA A 72 -9.87 -21.49 -13.14
CA ALA A 72 -11.21 -21.06 -12.81
C ALA A 72 -12.17 -21.48 -13.92
N THR A 73 -13.31 -22.07 -13.54
CA THR A 73 -14.43 -22.46 -14.44
C THR A 73 -15.61 -21.52 -14.26
N ASN A 74 -16.55 -21.53 -15.18
CA ASN A 74 -17.67 -20.58 -15.25
C ASN A 74 -17.18 -19.14 -15.34
N TRP A 75 -16.10 -18.93 -16.05
CA TRP A 75 -15.42 -17.65 -16.17
C TRP A 75 -16.21 -16.68 -17.03
N THR A 76 -16.31 -15.44 -16.57
CA THR A 76 -16.89 -14.32 -17.32
C THR A 76 -15.96 -13.13 -17.32
N THR A 77 -16.10 -12.24 -18.30
CA THR A 77 -15.33 -11.01 -18.38
C THR A 77 -15.75 -9.97 -17.32
N ASN A 78 -16.78 -10.26 -16.51
CA ASN A 78 -17.17 -9.43 -15.36
C ASN A 78 -16.34 -9.77 -14.10
N ASN A 79 -15.50 -10.81 -14.14
CA ASN A 79 -14.59 -11.11 -13.07
C ASN A 79 -13.44 -10.09 -13.09
N TYR A 80 -13.17 -9.49 -11.93
CA TYR A 80 -12.11 -8.51 -11.75
C TYR A 80 -10.76 -9.22 -11.63
N VAL A 81 -9.85 -9.01 -12.58
CA VAL A 81 -8.49 -9.57 -12.56
C VAL A 81 -7.52 -8.52 -12.01
N PHE A 82 -6.63 -8.96 -11.15
CA PHE A 82 -5.72 -8.10 -10.41
C PHE A 82 -4.31 -8.68 -10.34
N ALA A 83 -3.32 -7.85 -10.66
CA ALA A 83 -1.93 -8.01 -10.26
C ALA A 83 -1.40 -6.61 -9.88
N PRO A 84 -0.89 -6.42 -8.64
CA PRO A 84 -0.58 -5.09 -8.15
C PRO A 84 0.46 -4.39 -9.03
N ALA A 85 0.19 -3.13 -9.40
CA ALA A 85 0.96 -2.28 -10.31
C ALA A 85 1.04 -2.78 -11.78
N ALA A 86 0.37 -3.86 -12.13
CA ALA A 86 0.43 -4.43 -13.47
C ALA A 86 -0.94 -4.63 -14.11
N ILE A 87 -1.92 -5.14 -13.38
CA ILE A 87 -3.25 -5.48 -13.92
C ILE A 87 -4.34 -5.07 -12.94
N TYR A 88 -5.28 -4.26 -13.44
CA TYR A 88 -6.50 -3.84 -12.74
C TYR A 88 -7.68 -4.06 -13.66
N ASP A 89 -8.74 -4.68 -13.20
CA ASP A 89 -9.89 -5.09 -14.01
C ASP A 89 -9.49 -5.85 -15.30
N GLY A 90 -8.41 -6.66 -15.22
CA GLY A 90 -7.84 -7.34 -16.37
C GLY A 90 -7.24 -6.40 -17.42
N ASN A 91 -7.05 -5.12 -17.07
CA ASN A 91 -6.65 -4.09 -18.02
C ASN A 91 -7.54 -4.09 -19.26
N ARG A 92 -8.88 -4.11 -19.06
CA ARG A 92 -9.89 -4.15 -20.12
C ARG A 92 -10.20 -2.77 -20.67
N PHE A 93 -9.18 -2.10 -21.20
CA PHE A 93 -9.26 -0.74 -21.70
C PHE A 93 -9.40 -0.73 -23.23
N ASP A 94 -9.99 0.36 -23.78
CA ASP A 94 -9.83 0.69 -25.18
C ASP A 94 -8.42 1.25 -25.38
N ILE A 95 -7.63 0.58 -26.24
CA ILE A 95 -6.25 0.95 -26.50
C ILE A 95 -6.18 1.77 -27.77
N ALA A 96 -5.58 2.95 -27.64
CA ALA A 96 -5.26 3.80 -28.76
C ALA A 96 -3.75 3.72 -29.02
N TYR A 97 -3.37 3.21 -30.22
CA TYR A 97 -1.98 3.14 -30.65
C TYR A 97 -1.49 4.54 -31.04
N ILE A 98 -1.06 5.31 -30.03
CA ILE A 98 -0.49 6.62 -30.24
C ILE A 98 0.91 6.62 -29.61
N ARG A 99 1.82 7.44 -30.13
CA ARG A 99 3.11 7.64 -29.48
C ARG A 99 2.93 8.10 -28.04
N TYR A 100 3.82 7.68 -27.17
CA TYR A 100 3.95 8.23 -25.84
C TYR A 100 4.03 9.76 -25.87
N ALA A 101 3.43 10.43 -24.90
CA ALA A 101 2.94 11.77 -24.94
C ALA A 101 1.95 11.92 -26.10
N PRO A 102 0.70 11.44 -25.92
CA PRO A 102 -0.24 11.36 -27.03
C PRO A 102 -0.60 12.74 -27.50
N TYR A 103 -0.72 12.86 -28.82
CA TYR A 103 -1.52 13.91 -29.37
C TYR A 103 -2.97 13.54 -29.04
N ILE A 104 -3.57 14.16 -28.02
CA ILE A 104 -5.01 14.05 -27.77
C ILE A 104 -5.70 14.80 -28.88
N THR A 105 -5.91 14.09 -29.96
CA THR A 105 -6.67 14.62 -31.10
C THR A 105 -8.16 14.51 -30.78
N ASN A 106 -8.96 15.31 -31.40
CA ASN A 106 -10.43 15.34 -31.32
C ASN A 106 -11.11 14.01 -31.66
N TRP A 107 -10.36 12.92 -31.79
CA TRP A 107 -10.88 11.83 -32.55
C TRP A 107 -11.87 10.94 -31.84
N GLU A 108 -11.70 10.49 -30.65
CA GLU A 108 -12.63 9.47 -30.20
C GLU A 108 -13.13 9.62 -28.76
N MET A 109 -12.47 10.48 -28.01
CA MET A 109 -12.79 10.65 -26.59
C MET A 109 -14.25 11.04 -26.32
N PRO A 110 -14.84 12.00 -27.07
CA PRO A 110 -16.25 12.34 -26.93
C PRO A 110 -17.20 11.22 -27.39
N LYS A 111 -16.73 10.32 -28.26
CA LYS A 111 -17.55 9.24 -28.81
C LYS A 111 -17.67 8.03 -27.87
N LYS A 112 -16.78 7.93 -26.87
CA LYS A 112 -16.73 6.81 -25.92
C LYS A 112 -16.71 7.29 -24.47
N PRO A 113 -17.68 8.09 -24.01
CA PRO A 113 -17.61 8.80 -22.72
C PRO A 113 -17.60 7.90 -21.49
N ASN A 114 -17.91 6.61 -21.64
CA ASN A 114 -18.05 5.66 -20.53
C ASN A 114 -17.00 4.54 -20.57
N ARG A 115 -15.92 4.70 -21.32
CA ARG A 115 -14.89 3.67 -21.44
C ARG A 115 -13.51 4.24 -21.14
N PRO A 116 -12.73 3.58 -20.25
CA PRO A 116 -11.33 3.91 -20.07
C PRO A 116 -10.55 3.79 -21.38
N VAL A 117 -9.71 4.76 -21.67
CA VAL A 117 -8.87 4.79 -22.87
C VAL A 117 -7.41 4.89 -22.47
N VAL A 118 -6.59 3.96 -22.97
CA VAL A 118 -5.15 3.93 -22.75
C VAL A 118 -4.43 4.21 -24.06
N THR A 119 -3.44 5.08 -24.01
CA THR A 119 -2.80 5.63 -25.22
C THR A 119 -1.67 4.78 -25.79
N THR A 120 -1.25 3.74 -25.08
CA THR A 120 -0.23 2.80 -25.53
C THR A 120 -0.67 1.36 -25.33
N ASN A 121 0.02 0.44 -26.00
CA ASN A 121 -0.24 -0.98 -25.80
C ASN A 121 0.37 -1.45 -24.48
N ILE A 122 -0.47 -1.96 -23.60
CA ILE A 122 -0.10 -2.52 -22.29
C ILE A 122 -0.56 -3.98 -22.20
N HIS A 123 -0.16 -4.68 -21.15
CA HIS A 123 -0.76 -5.98 -20.84
C HIS A 123 -2.27 -5.83 -20.68
N HIS A 124 -3.06 -6.59 -21.42
CA HIS A 124 -4.51 -6.48 -21.37
C HIS A 124 -5.22 -7.77 -21.70
N LEU A 125 -6.41 -7.92 -21.12
CA LEU A 125 -7.40 -8.92 -21.53
C LEU A 125 -8.42 -8.28 -22.48
N ASN A 126 -9.11 -9.10 -23.28
CA ASN A 126 -10.02 -8.58 -24.29
C ASN A 126 -11.41 -8.26 -23.70
N LYS A 127 -11.98 -7.12 -24.10
CA LYS A 127 -13.38 -6.77 -23.79
C LYS A 127 -14.40 -7.55 -24.60
N ASN A 128 -14.02 -8.00 -25.79
CA ASN A 128 -14.91 -8.63 -26.75
C ASN A 128 -15.07 -10.15 -26.57
N GLY A 129 -14.59 -10.71 -25.45
CA GLY A 129 -14.71 -12.13 -25.15
C GLY A 129 -13.79 -13.05 -25.98
N MET A 130 -12.77 -12.51 -26.62
CA MET A 130 -11.72 -13.29 -27.28
C MET A 130 -10.71 -13.83 -26.26
N ASP A 131 -10.09 -14.95 -26.61
CA ASP A 131 -8.97 -15.50 -25.84
C ASP A 131 -7.84 -14.47 -25.69
N ALA A 132 -7.27 -14.40 -24.50
CA ALA A 132 -6.18 -13.46 -24.20
C ALA A 132 -5.16 -14.08 -23.23
N ARG A 133 -3.91 -13.63 -23.35
CA ARG A 133 -2.83 -14.05 -22.46
C ARG A 133 -2.03 -12.84 -22.01
N ILE A 134 -1.77 -12.77 -20.71
CA ILE A 134 -0.88 -11.79 -20.08
C ILE A 134 0.21 -12.58 -19.35
N ASP A 135 1.48 -12.24 -19.61
CA ASP A 135 2.64 -12.76 -18.89
C ASP A 135 3.42 -11.62 -18.26
N PHE A 136 3.86 -11.79 -17.01
CA PHE A 136 4.70 -10.84 -16.31
C PHE A 136 5.56 -11.53 -15.24
N LEU A 137 6.65 -10.89 -14.85
CA LEU A 137 7.55 -11.36 -13.80
C LEU A 137 7.22 -10.75 -12.44
N ALA A 138 7.69 -11.36 -11.37
CA ALA A 138 7.51 -10.83 -10.01
C ALA A 138 8.07 -9.38 -9.87
N GLY A 139 9.21 -9.09 -10.48
CA GLY A 139 9.80 -7.74 -10.52
C GLY A 139 9.04 -6.73 -11.38
N GLU A 140 7.99 -7.14 -12.06
CA GLU A 140 7.07 -6.26 -12.80
C GLU A 140 5.79 -5.93 -12.00
N THR A 141 5.74 -6.31 -10.72
CA THR A 141 4.61 -6.05 -9.81
C THR A 141 5.11 -5.44 -8.51
N SER A 142 4.27 -4.72 -7.80
CA SER A 142 4.62 -4.17 -6.48
C SER A 142 4.59 -5.21 -5.35
N ALA A 143 3.95 -6.35 -5.58
CA ALA A 143 3.97 -7.51 -4.72
C ALA A 143 3.83 -8.78 -5.58
N PRO A 144 4.56 -9.88 -5.28
CA PRO A 144 4.61 -11.06 -6.14
C PRO A 144 3.33 -11.88 -6.01
N MET A 145 2.25 -11.35 -6.57
CA MET A 145 0.92 -11.96 -6.55
C MET A 145 0.11 -11.69 -7.80
N VAL A 146 -0.84 -12.56 -8.04
CA VAL A 146 -1.92 -12.39 -9.01
C VAL A 146 -3.22 -12.94 -8.42
N GLY A 147 -4.36 -12.45 -8.85
CA GLY A 147 -5.63 -12.99 -8.39
C GLY A 147 -6.83 -12.43 -9.14
N TYR A 148 -8.00 -12.78 -8.65
CA TYR A 148 -9.24 -12.26 -9.18
C TYR A 148 -10.37 -12.29 -8.13
N TRP A 149 -11.35 -11.43 -8.35
CA TRP A 149 -12.61 -11.45 -7.64
C TRP A 149 -13.71 -12.00 -8.54
N ASP A 150 -14.41 -13.03 -8.07
CA ASP A 150 -15.56 -13.63 -8.75
C ASP A 150 -16.81 -12.79 -8.46
N SER A 151 -17.30 -12.09 -9.46
CA SER A 151 -18.41 -11.16 -9.33
C SER A 151 -19.75 -11.83 -8.99
N VAL A 152 -19.90 -13.12 -9.31
CA VAL A 152 -21.11 -13.90 -9.07
C VAL A 152 -21.09 -14.54 -7.69
N LYS A 153 -19.98 -15.22 -7.35
CA LYS A 153 -19.85 -15.92 -6.05
C LYS A 153 -19.48 -15.01 -4.90
N LYS A 154 -19.07 -13.76 -5.19
CA LYS A 154 -18.55 -12.82 -4.19
C LYS A 154 -17.38 -13.44 -3.43
N GLU A 155 -16.44 -13.99 -4.15
CA GLU A 155 -15.23 -14.64 -3.64
C GLU A 155 -13.98 -14.00 -4.25
N GLY A 156 -12.96 -13.83 -3.41
CA GLY A 156 -11.64 -13.41 -3.82
C GLY A 156 -10.67 -14.59 -3.84
N HIS A 157 -9.73 -14.56 -4.77
CA HIS A 157 -8.74 -15.59 -5.01
C HIS A 157 -7.40 -14.93 -5.27
N LEU A 158 -6.41 -15.18 -4.41
CA LEU A 158 -5.06 -14.63 -4.54
C LEU A 158 -4.04 -15.77 -4.58
N TYR A 159 -3.08 -15.66 -5.47
CA TYR A 159 -1.95 -16.57 -5.65
C TYR A 159 -0.66 -15.78 -5.42
N LEU A 160 0.12 -16.16 -4.42
CA LEU A 160 1.36 -15.52 -4.04
C LEU A 160 2.53 -16.49 -4.16
N ALA A 161 3.69 -16.01 -4.60
CA ALA A 161 4.89 -16.83 -4.68
C ALA A 161 6.12 -16.06 -4.17
N ASP A 162 7.21 -16.76 -3.91
CA ASP A 162 8.50 -16.11 -3.65
C ASP A 162 8.97 -15.43 -4.94
N PRO A 163 9.46 -14.20 -4.89
CA PRO A 163 9.81 -13.47 -6.11
C PRO A 163 11.00 -14.05 -6.88
N ALA A 164 11.95 -14.67 -6.18
CA ALA A 164 13.19 -15.16 -6.76
C ALA A 164 13.59 -16.55 -6.22
N PRO A 165 12.84 -17.63 -6.57
CA PRO A 165 13.21 -18.99 -6.21
C PRO A 165 14.48 -19.46 -6.97
N PRO A 166 15.10 -20.59 -6.58
CA PRO A 166 16.39 -21.01 -7.11
C PRO A 166 16.49 -21.17 -8.63
N LEU A 167 15.39 -21.54 -9.30
CA LEU A 167 15.36 -21.67 -10.76
C LEU A 167 15.31 -20.35 -11.54
N GLY A 168 15.09 -19.25 -10.86
CA GLY A 168 14.99 -17.93 -11.46
C GLY A 168 13.74 -17.17 -10.98
N GLU A 169 13.56 -15.96 -11.49
CA GLU A 169 12.46 -15.10 -11.09
C GLU A 169 11.08 -15.74 -11.37
N THR A 170 10.17 -15.61 -10.41
CA THR A 170 8.80 -16.13 -10.57
C THR A 170 8.06 -15.37 -11.66
N GLY A 171 7.40 -16.11 -12.55
CA GLY A 171 6.49 -15.61 -13.55
C GLY A 171 5.04 -15.90 -13.21
N PHE A 172 4.18 -15.01 -13.65
CA PHE A 172 2.73 -15.11 -13.58
C PHE A 172 2.16 -15.02 -14.99
N SER A 173 1.20 -15.88 -15.30
CA SER A 173 0.47 -15.85 -16.57
C SER A 173 -1.03 -15.95 -16.29
N VAL A 174 -1.80 -15.08 -16.92
CA VAL A 174 -3.28 -15.13 -16.94
C VAL A 174 -3.69 -15.49 -18.35
N ARG A 175 -4.36 -16.64 -18.50
CA ARG A 175 -4.79 -17.20 -19.79
C ARG A 175 -6.30 -17.30 -19.81
N GLU A 176 -6.95 -16.35 -20.45
CA GLU A 176 -8.40 -16.22 -20.48
C GLU A 176 -8.97 -16.85 -21.75
N SER A 177 -9.96 -17.72 -21.60
CA SER A 177 -10.76 -18.28 -22.68
C SER A 177 -12.25 -18.13 -22.37
N PRO A 178 -12.83 -16.95 -22.56
CA PRO A 178 -14.20 -16.66 -22.17
C PRO A 178 -15.23 -17.53 -22.91
N LYS A 179 -14.96 -17.89 -24.18
CA LYS A 179 -15.82 -18.79 -24.96
C LYS A 179 -15.89 -20.20 -24.37
N LYS A 180 -14.82 -20.66 -23.73
CA LYS A 180 -14.77 -21.94 -23.02
C LYS A 180 -15.23 -21.81 -21.56
N GLY A 181 -15.51 -20.59 -21.10
CA GLY A 181 -15.84 -20.32 -19.70
C GLY A 181 -14.69 -20.62 -18.73
N THR A 182 -13.44 -20.42 -19.13
CA THR A 182 -12.27 -20.75 -18.31
C THR A 182 -11.25 -19.60 -18.27
N CYS A 183 -10.52 -19.53 -17.15
CA CYS A 183 -9.30 -18.71 -17.03
C CYS A 183 -8.27 -19.49 -16.22
N ALA A 184 -7.07 -19.64 -16.75
CA ALA A 184 -5.95 -20.29 -16.06
C ALA A 184 -4.97 -19.24 -15.53
N PHE A 185 -4.63 -19.38 -14.25
CA PHE A 185 -3.59 -18.64 -13.56
C PHE A 185 -2.37 -19.56 -13.41
N VAL A 186 -1.29 -19.26 -14.12
CA VAL A 186 -0.06 -20.07 -14.11
C VAL A 186 1.00 -19.30 -13.33
N ILE A 187 1.59 -19.97 -12.35
CA ILE A 187 2.68 -19.42 -11.54
C ILE A 187 3.87 -20.37 -11.69
N SER A 188 4.97 -19.90 -12.25
CA SER A 188 6.12 -20.73 -12.61
C SER A 188 7.45 -20.13 -12.19
N ALA A 189 8.45 -21.00 -12.06
CA ALA A 189 9.83 -20.64 -11.84
C ALA A 189 10.73 -21.42 -12.81
N PRO A 190 11.51 -20.73 -13.66
CA PRO A 190 11.43 -19.28 -13.87
C PRO A 190 10.17 -18.88 -14.62
N GLY A 191 9.86 -17.59 -14.61
CA GLY A 191 8.92 -17.00 -15.53
C GLY A 191 9.52 -16.92 -16.94
N VAL A 192 8.77 -17.40 -17.94
CA VAL A 192 9.12 -17.28 -19.34
C VAL A 192 7.98 -16.58 -20.07
N ARG A 193 8.15 -15.29 -20.29
CA ARG A 193 7.16 -14.44 -21.00
C ARG A 193 7.28 -14.65 -22.50
N THR A 194 6.17 -14.61 -23.20
CA THR A 194 6.16 -14.63 -24.67
C THR A 194 6.39 -13.24 -25.27
N THR A 195 5.95 -12.20 -24.57
CA THR A 195 6.08 -10.81 -24.99
C THR A 195 6.21 -9.91 -23.78
N LYS A 196 6.90 -8.78 -23.94
CA LYS A 196 6.85 -7.66 -23.01
C LYS A 196 6.36 -6.40 -23.71
N TYR A 197 5.89 -5.47 -22.90
CA TYR A 197 5.48 -4.16 -23.37
C TYR A 197 6.49 -3.12 -22.89
N THR A 198 6.98 -2.30 -23.81
CA THR A 198 7.95 -1.25 -23.48
C THR A 198 7.24 0.09 -23.32
N MET A 199 7.66 0.84 -22.30
CA MET A 199 7.18 2.21 -22.10
C MET A 199 7.50 3.07 -23.34
N CYS A 200 6.68 4.06 -23.60
CA CYS A 200 6.88 5.11 -24.60
C CYS A 200 6.89 4.64 -26.06
N ARG A 201 6.80 3.35 -26.35
CA ARG A 201 6.90 2.85 -27.72
C ARG A 201 5.69 2.08 -28.21
N SER A 202 4.77 1.73 -27.34
CA SER A 202 3.57 0.96 -27.68
C SER A 202 3.87 -0.37 -28.37
N ARG A 203 5.06 -0.91 -28.20
CA ARG A 203 5.50 -2.11 -28.90
C ARG A 203 5.39 -3.32 -27.98
N ARG A 204 4.90 -4.39 -28.57
CA ARG A 204 5.15 -5.73 -28.07
C ARG A 204 6.55 -6.12 -28.58
N GLU A 205 7.41 -6.50 -27.67
CA GLU A 205 8.77 -6.94 -28.03
C GLU A 205 8.98 -8.36 -27.55
N ASP A 206 9.88 -9.06 -28.23
CA ASP A 206 10.43 -10.31 -27.77
C ASP A 206 11.22 -10.03 -26.48
N CYS A 207 10.84 -10.72 -25.37
CA CYS A 207 11.50 -10.54 -24.10
C CYS A 207 12.82 -11.29 -23.98
N GLY A 208 13.11 -12.24 -24.87
CA GLY A 208 14.29 -13.07 -24.81
C GLY A 208 14.42 -13.90 -23.54
N ASP A 209 13.31 -14.19 -22.89
CA ASP A 209 13.29 -15.01 -21.68
C ASP A 209 13.69 -16.45 -22.02
N ARG A 210 14.49 -17.06 -21.14
CA ARG A 210 14.88 -18.46 -21.29
C ARG A 210 14.91 -19.16 -19.95
N ALA A 211 14.39 -20.36 -19.92
CA ALA A 211 14.52 -21.22 -18.76
C ALA A 211 15.93 -21.83 -18.71
N PRO A 212 16.47 -22.16 -17.52
CA PRO A 212 17.74 -22.84 -17.40
C PRO A 212 17.67 -24.30 -17.79
N ASP A 213 18.82 -24.91 -18.04
CA ASP A 213 18.96 -26.33 -18.10
C ASP A 213 18.99 -26.94 -16.69
N VAL A 214 18.26 -28.01 -16.47
CA VAL A 214 18.24 -28.74 -15.21
C VAL A 214 18.89 -30.10 -15.42
N LYS A 215 19.97 -30.37 -14.67
CA LYS A 215 20.70 -31.62 -14.78
C LYS A 215 19.99 -32.76 -14.06
N LYS A 216 20.21 -33.98 -14.54
CA LYS A 216 19.79 -35.23 -13.88
C LYS A 216 20.12 -35.20 -12.40
N ASP A 217 19.26 -35.78 -11.59
CA ASP A 217 19.32 -35.88 -10.14
C ASP A 217 19.15 -34.54 -9.38
N THR A 218 19.00 -33.40 -10.07
CA THR A 218 18.64 -32.12 -9.44
C THR A 218 17.24 -32.20 -8.85
N THR A 219 17.12 -31.84 -7.57
CA THR A 219 15.80 -31.71 -6.91
C THR A 219 15.39 -30.25 -6.89
N VAL A 220 14.23 -29.98 -7.44
CA VAL A 220 13.62 -28.63 -7.50
C VAL A 220 12.40 -28.60 -6.61
N THR A 221 12.34 -27.59 -5.74
CA THR A 221 11.17 -27.31 -4.90
C THR A 221 10.62 -25.92 -5.24
N PHE A 222 9.33 -25.82 -5.45
CA PHE A 222 8.65 -24.56 -5.72
C PHE A 222 7.33 -24.46 -4.94
N GLY A 223 7.06 -23.30 -4.36
CA GLY A 223 5.92 -23.07 -3.49
C GLY A 223 5.06 -21.87 -3.86
N VAL A 224 3.73 -22.05 -3.76
CA VAL A 224 2.73 -21.00 -3.97
C VAL A 224 1.77 -20.99 -2.80
N SER A 225 1.36 -19.79 -2.34
CA SER A 225 0.25 -19.63 -1.40
C SER A 225 -1.03 -19.30 -2.15
N VAL A 226 -2.09 -20.06 -1.87
CA VAL A 226 -3.44 -19.88 -2.43
C VAL A 226 -4.36 -19.40 -1.34
N ILE A 227 -4.94 -18.22 -1.50
CA ILE A 227 -5.81 -17.58 -0.52
C ILE A 227 -7.19 -17.42 -1.14
N ASP A 228 -8.15 -18.17 -0.65
CA ASP A 228 -9.55 -18.11 -1.04
C ASP A 228 -10.36 -17.49 0.12
N PHE A 229 -11.21 -16.50 -0.17
CA PHE A 229 -11.95 -15.77 0.85
C PHE A 229 -13.26 -15.19 0.30
N LYS A 230 -14.19 -14.90 1.19
CA LYS A 230 -15.40 -14.14 0.84
C LYS A 230 -15.05 -12.65 0.71
N ALA A 231 -15.52 -12.05 -0.38
CA ALA A 231 -15.38 -10.63 -0.63
C ALA A 231 -16.68 -10.13 -1.26
N LYS A 232 -17.42 -9.32 -0.51
CA LYS A 232 -18.73 -8.82 -0.96
C LYS A 232 -18.62 -7.93 -2.21
N ASP A 233 -17.49 -7.24 -2.35
CA ASP A 233 -17.18 -6.28 -3.41
C ASP A 233 -15.66 -6.24 -3.67
N ILE A 234 -15.26 -5.39 -4.60
CA ILE A 234 -13.86 -5.20 -4.99
C ILE A 234 -13.05 -4.52 -3.87
N ASP A 235 -13.66 -3.62 -3.08
CA ASP A 235 -12.97 -3.00 -1.94
C ASP A 235 -12.56 -4.04 -0.90
N ALA A 236 -13.45 -4.98 -0.57
CA ALA A 236 -13.13 -6.10 0.32
C ALA A 236 -12.03 -7.01 -0.26
N PHE A 237 -12.03 -7.21 -1.58
CA PHE A 237 -10.98 -7.96 -2.27
C PHE A 237 -9.63 -7.24 -2.19
N LEU A 238 -9.57 -5.95 -2.52
CA LEU A 238 -8.34 -5.15 -2.47
C LEU A 238 -7.82 -4.97 -1.04
N SER A 239 -8.71 -4.80 -0.07
CA SER A 239 -8.35 -4.78 1.35
C SER A 239 -7.65 -6.09 1.77
N ARG A 240 -8.14 -7.23 1.29
CA ARG A 240 -7.48 -8.53 1.54
C ARG A 240 -6.13 -8.65 0.82
N ALA A 241 -6.02 -8.18 -0.41
CA ALA A 241 -4.74 -8.14 -1.11
C ALA A 241 -3.71 -7.26 -0.37
N PHE A 242 -4.15 -6.13 0.17
CA PHE A 242 -3.34 -5.27 1.03
C PHE A 242 -2.85 -6.00 2.29
N ASP A 243 -3.73 -6.75 2.96
CA ASP A 243 -3.38 -7.50 4.17
C ASP A 243 -2.25 -8.52 3.92
N VAL A 244 -2.30 -9.22 2.79
CA VAL A 244 -1.42 -10.36 2.51
C VAL A 244 -0.21 -10.04 1.64
N ARG A 245 -0.06 -8.79 1.15
CA ARG A 245 0.96 -8.41 0.17
C ARG A 245 2.40 -8.76 0.57
N LYS A 246 2.71 -8.79 1.88
CA LYS A 246 4.02 -9.16 2.43
C LYS A 246 4.08 -10.60 2.97
N LEU A 247 3.06 -11.43 2.74
CA LEU A 247 2.98 -12.76 3.34
C LEU A 247 4.15 -13.68 2.92
N ARG A 248 4.60 -13.58 1.67
CA ARG A 248 5.71 -14.41 1.13
C ARG A 248 7.07 -13.73 1.21
N THR A 249 7.10 -12.42 1.31
CA THR A 249 8.34 -11.63 1.29
C THR A 249 8.81 -11.19 2.68
N GLY A 250 7.92 -11.31 3.67
CA GLY A 250 8.25 -11.05 5.06
C GLY A 250 8.38 -9.57 5.44
N ARG A 251 9.15 -9.32 6.50
CA ARG A 251 9.34 -7.98 7.05
C ARG A 251 10.22 -7.11 6.16
N THR A 252 9.86 -5.84 6.03
CA THR A 252 10.70 -4.85 5.36
C THR A 252 11.98 -4.58 6.15
N VAL A 253 13.11 -4.57 5.45
CA VAL A 253 14.40 -4.11 5.97
C VAL A 253 14.79 -2.88 5.17
N HIS A 254 14.62 -1.69 5.76
CA HIS A 254 15.00 -0.45 5.07
C HIS A 254 16.52 -0.34 4.93
N ALA A 255 16.96 0.28 3.84
CA ALA A 255 18.38 0.62 3.66
C ALA A 255 18.81 1.63 4.74
N LYS A 256 20.08 1.55 5.14
CA LYS A 256 20.70 2.63 5.92
C LYS A 256 20.87 3.83 4.99
N VAL A 257 20.19 4.89 5.31
CA VAL A 257 20.24 6.14 4.53
C VAL A 257 20.92 7.23 5.35
N GLU A 258 21.32 8.30 4.69
CA GLU A 258 21.80 9.50 5.35
C GLU A 258 20.69 10.15 6.19
N ASP A 259 21.08 10.90 7.22
CA ASP A 259 20.13 11.60 8.06
C ASP A 259 19.16 12.47 7.24
N PRO A 260 17.84 12.34 7.45
CA PRO A 260 16.84 13.09 6.70
C PRO A 260 17.06 14.60 6.71
N GLU A 261 17.53 15.18 7.81
CA GLU A 261 17.81 16.63 7.88
C GLU A 261 18.95 17.05 6.96
N THR A 262 19.97 16.20 6.82
CA THR A 262 21.07 16.45 5.86
C THR A 262 20.54 16.44 4.42
N VAL A 263 19.69 15.48 4.07
CA VAL A 263 19.09 15.42 2.73
C VAL A 263 18.20 16.64 2.48
N ILE A 264 17.33 16.98 3.42
CA ILE A 264 16.45 18.18 3.35
C ILE A 264 17.28 19.44 3.10
N ARG A 265 18.35 19.66 3.88
CA ARG A 265 19.21 20.82 3.75
C ARG A 265 19.87 20.90 2.38
N GLN A 266 20.34 19.77 1.84
CA GLN A 266 20.99 19.74 0.52
C GLN A 266 19.99 19.99 -0.60
N ILE A 267 18.77 19.43 -0.54
CA ILE A 267 17.72 19.72 -1.51
C ILE A 267 17.34 21.20 -1.48
N LEU A 268 17.12 21.77 -0.29
CA LEU A 268 16.81 23.19 -0.18
C LEU A 268 17.92 24.11 -0.71
N ALA A 269 19.19 23.73 -0.52
CA ALA A 269 20.32 24.48 -1.08
C ALA A 269 20.33 24.38 -2.62
N ASN A 270 20.01 23.20 -3.17
CA ASN A 270 19.88 23.00 -4.62
C ASN A 270 18.72 23.82 -5.20
N GLU A 271 17.55 23.83 -4.54
CA GLU A 271 16.40 24.64 -4.94
C GLU A 271 16.72 26.13 -4.98
N ASP A 272 17.38 26.64 -3.94
CA ASP A 272 17.73 28.07 -3.85
C ASP A 272 18.75 28.48 -4.92
N ALA A 273 19.72 27.62 -5.25
CA ALA A 273 20.82 27.92 -6.17
C ALA A 273 20.48 27.68 -7.64
N ASN A 274 19.71 26.61 -7.94
CA ASN A 274 19.61 26.10 -9.30
C ASN A 274 18.19 26.13 -9.89
N HIS A 275 17.15 26.36 -9.07
CA HIS A 275 15.76 26.26 -9.52
C HIS A 275 14.98 27.58 -9.48
N TRP A 276 15.65 28.71 -9.24
CA TRP A 276 15.01 30.01 -9.22
C TRP A 276 15.20 30.75 -10.55
N TYR A 277 14.10 31.20 -11.15
CA TYR A 277 14.04 32.14 -12.27
C TYR A 277 13.52 33.50 -11.81
N GLU A 278 14.15 34.58 -12.23
CA GLU A 278 13.70 35.94 -11.95
C GLU A 278 13.97 36.86 -13.16
N ASP A 279 12.96 37.62 -13.54
CA ASP A 279 13.02 38.73 -14.48
C ASP A 279 12.59 39.99 -13.72
N LYS A 280 13.57 40.76 -13.26
CA LYS A 280 13.33 41.96 -12.43
C LYS A 280 12.61 43.06 -13.20
N GLU A 281 12.83 43.17 -14.50
CA GLU A 281 12.19 44.20 -15.35
C GLU A 281 10.69 43.94 -15.45
N LYS A 282 10.27 42.68 -15.51
CA LYS A 282 8.86 42.26 -15.56
C LYS A 282 8.25 42.03 -14.19
N GLY A 283 9.01 42.12 -13.11
CA GLY A 283 8.55 41.76 -11.78
C GLY A 283 8.08 40.30 -11.69
N LEU A 284 8.71 39.40 -12.44
CA LEU A 284 8.33 38.00 -12.54
C LEU A 284 9.39 37.11 -11.90
N GLY A 285 8.99 36.26 -10.96
CA GLY A 285 9.88 35.29 -10.37
C GLY A 285 9.13 34.02 -9.97
N TYR A 286 9.77 32.86 -10.17
CA TYR A 286 9.19 31.55 -9.82
C TYR A 286 10.24 30.45 -9.75
N TYR A 287 9.91 29.39 -9.01
CA TYR A 287 10.68 28.15 -9.04
C TYR A 287 10.34 27.32 -10.28
N CYS A 288 11.37 26.75 -10.92
CA CYS A 288 11.20 25.88 -12.08
C CYS A 288 12.39 24.91 -12.26
N ASN A 289 12.21 23.84 -12.99
CA ASN A 289 13.20 22.77 -13.13
C ASN A 289 14.52 23.23 -13.82
N GLN A 290 14.41 24.08 -14.84
CA GLN A 290 15.56 24.52 -15.64
C GLN A 290 15.46 26.04 -15.90
N PRO A 291 15.80 26.92 -14.95
CA PRO A 291 15.62 28.37 -15.10
C PRO A 291 16.48 29.00 -16.22
N LYS A 292 17.58 28.34 -16.60
CA LYS A 292 18.49 28.77 -17.65
C LYS A 292 18.12 28.11 -18.98
N GLY A 293 17.88 28.90 -20.02
CA GLY A 293 17.59 28.42 -21.37
C GLY A 293 16.12 28.51 -21.78
N ASN A 294 15.80 27.96 -22.96
CA ASN A 294 14.46 27.97 -23.56
C ASN A 294 13.70 26.62 -23.38
N SER A 295 14.13 25.81 -22.44
CA SER A 295 13.46 24.54 -22.16
C SER A 295 12.01 24.79 -21.70
N PRO A 296 11.03 23.96 -22.13
CA PRO A 296 9.67 23.99 -21.57
C PRO A 296 9.65 23.85 -20.05
N PHE A 297 10.65 23.22 -19.46
CA PHE A 297 10.81 23.04 -18.01
C PHE A 297 11.37 24.28 -17.30
N GLY A 298 11.79 25.33 -18.05
CA GLY A 298 12.22 26.63 -17.52
C GLY A 298 11.09 27.62 -17.32
N HIS A 299 9.83 27.18 -17.34
CA HIS A 299 8.64 27.99 -17.16
C HIS A 299 7.95 27.66 -15.85
N LEU A 300 7.18 28.63 -15.30
CA LEU A 300 6.31 28.34 -14.18
C LEU A 300 5.29 27.32 -14.63
N GLN A 301 5.21 26.23 -13.91
CA GLN A 301 4.19 25.19 -14.08
C GLN A 301 3.36 25.02 -12.81
N LEU A 302 2.07 24.81 -12.94
CA LEU A 302 1.20 24.41 -11.85
C LEU A 302 1.12 22.88 -11.78
N GLY A 303 1.05 22.32 -10.60
CA GLY A 303 1.04 20.87 -10.41
C GLY A 303 2.45 20.29 -10.33
N TRP A 304 2.78 19.25 -11.09
CA TRP A 304 4.00 18.43 -10.96
C TRP A 304 5.30 19.17 -10.63
N ASN A 305 5.81 19.97 -11.58
CA ASN A 305 7.06 20.72 -11.42
C ASN A 305 6.76 22.15 -10.99
N GLY A 306 5.70 22.36 -10.26
CA GLY A 306 5.19 23.67 -10.11
C GLY A 306 4.82 24.06 -8.71
N VAL A 307 4.61 25.33 -8.61
CA VAL A 307 4.00 25.98 -7.49
C VAL A 307 2.46 25.84 -7.56
N PRO A 308 1.72 25.85 -6.48
CA PRO A 308 2.16 26.20 -5.13
C PRO A 308 2.61 25.01 -4.27
N VAL A 309 2.66 23.80 -4.79
CA VAL A 309 3.05 22.59 -4.03
C VAL A 309 4.39 22.80 -3.34
N TYR A 310 5.36 23.31 -4.09
CA TYR A 310 6.73 23.52 -3.60
C TYR A 310 6.87 24.62 -2.58
N LEU A 311 5.91 25.54 -2.52
CA LEU A 311 6.00 26.61 -1.55
C LEU A 311 5.86 26.10 -0.12
N LEU A 312 5.10 25.02 0.12
CA LEU A 312 4.91 24.49 1.46
C LEU A 312 6.20 24.00 2.11
N PRO A 313 6.97 23.07 1.51
CA PRO A 313 8.22 22.63 2.11
C PRO A 313 9.25 23.75 2.20
N ILE A 314 9.30 24.70 1.27
CA ILE A 314 10.15 25.89 1.33
C ILE A 314 9.77 26.79 2.53
N LEU A 315 8.48 27.00 2.77
CA LEU A 315 7.94 27.77 3.88
C LEU A 315 8.10 27.10 5.26
N GLU A 316 8.43 25.81 5.30
CA GLU A 316 8.82 25.12 6.54
C GLU A 316 10.23 25.55 7.05
N ARG A 317 11.06 26.09 6.18
CA ARG A 317 12.39 26.63 6.50
C ARG A 317 12.51 28.06 5.97
N PRO A 318 11.72 29.00 6.53
CA PRO A 318 11.61 30.36 5.99
C PRO A 318 12.90 31.15 6.14
N THR A 319 13.23 31.92 5.11
CA THR A 319 14.21 33.01 5.14
C THR A 319 13.56 34.24 4.49
N PRO A 320 14.05 35.48 4.74
CA PRO A 320 13.52 36.65 4.07
C PRO A 320 13.48 36.50 2.54
N GLU A 321 14.50 35.90 1.95
CA GLU A 321 14.57 35.67 0.51
C GLU A 321 13.57 34.63 0.04
N ARG A 322 13.39 33.52 0.74
CA ARG A 322 12.39 32.49 0.40
C ARG A 322 10.97 33.07 0.50
N LEU A 323 10.68 33.88 1.51
CA LEU A 323 9.37 34.55 1.65
C LEU A 323 9.13 35.50 0.46
N ARG A 324 10.14 36.28 0.07
CA ARG A 324 10.08 37.14 -1.12
C ARG A 324 9.80 36.35 -2.38
N ARG A 325 10.52 35.25 -2.59
CA ARG A 325 10.35 34.36 -3.72
C ARG A 325 8.95 33.73 -3.75
N CYS A 326 8.41 33.28 -2.62
CA CYS A 326 7.06 32.78 -2.52
C CYS A 326 6.01 33.83 -2.90
N ALA A 327 6.21 35.09 -2.49
CA ALA A 327 5.33 36.20 -2.87
C ALA A 327 5.35 36.42 -4.42
N LEU A 328 6.51 36.42 -5.05
CA LEU A 328 6.64 36.51 -6.50
C LEU A 328 5.99 35.34 -7.25
N CYS A 329 6.10 34.12 -6.71
CA CYS A 329 5.38 32.97 -7.25
C CYS A 329 3.87 33.22 -7.25
N TRP A 330 3.32 33.73 -6.13
CA TRP A 330 1.90 34.05 -6.04
C TRP A 330 1.47 35.20 -6.97
N ASP A 331 2.31 36.21 -7.18
CA ASP A 331 2.08 37.27 -8.17
C ASP A 331 1.98 36.71 -9.59
N ALA A 332 2.71 35.62 -9.89
CA ALA A 332 2.64 34.94 -11.16
C ALA A 332 1.41 34.01 -11.26
N ILE A 333 1.14 33.23 -10.21
CA ILE A 333 0.01 32.28 -10.17
C ILE A 333 -1.33 33.01 -10.30
N SER A 334 -1.50 34.15 -9.59
CA SER A 334 -2.75 34.91 -9.58
C SER A 334 -3.20 35.42 -10.95
N LYS A 335 -2.34 35.39 -11.95
CA LYS A 335 -2.61 35.80 -13.33
C LYS A 335 -2.95 34.62 -14.27
N MET A 336 -2.98 33.37 -13.74
CA MET A 336 -3.08 32.18 -14.56
C MET A 336 -4.51 31.64 -14.72
N ASN A 337 -5.54 32.28 -14.21
CA ASN A 337 -6.93 31.88 -14.43
C ASN A 337 -7.38 32.16 -15.85
N GLY A 338 -7.98 31.17 -16.52
CA GLY A 338 -8.81 31.37 -17.69
C GLY A 338 -10.15 32.05 -17.33
N LYS A 339 -10.96 32.36 -18.32
CA LYS A 339 -12.28 33.05 -18.10
C LYS A 339 -13.27 32.16 -17.31
N SER A 340 -13.15 30.84 -17.40
CA SER A 340 -13.95 29.92 -16.60
C SER A 340 -13.54 29.89 -15.11
N GLY A 341 -12.46 30.53 -14.75
CA GLY A 341 -11.84 30.46 -13.44
C GLY A 341 -10.75 29.37 -13.32
N LEU A 342 -10.78 28.32 -14.13
CA LEU A 342 -9.81 27.24 -14.09
C LEU A 342 -8.40 27.78 -14.45
N TYR A 343 -7.36 27.12 -13.91
CA TYR A 343 -5.99 27.54 -14.16
C TYR A 343 -5.44 26.99 -15.46
N TYR A 344 -4.79 27.84 -16.25
CA TYR A 344 -3.80 27.40 -17.22
C TYR A 344 -2.64 26.70 -16.51
N ALA A 345 -2.04 25.72 -17.14
CA ALA A 345 -1.00 24.91 -16.51
C ALA A 345 0.38 25.57 -16.48
N ILE A 346 0.68 26.44 -17.45
CA ILE A 346 2.02 26.98 -17.70
C ILE A 346 1.96 28.50 -17.91
N ASN A 347 2.85 29.21 -17.22
CA ASN A 347 3.15 30.62 -17.53
C ASN A 347 4.54 30.68 -18.20
N LYS A 348 4.53 30.86 -19.51
CA LYS A 348 5.74 31.00 -20.31
C LYS A 348 6.13 32.46 -20.40
N ARG A 349 6.73 32.99 -19.32
CA ARG A 349 7.24 34.37 -19.25
C ARG A 349 6.18 35.44 -19.60
N GLY A 350 4.91 35.17 -19.20
CA GLY A 350 3.75 36.04 -19.45
C GLY A 350 2.72 35.47 -20.44
N GLU A 351 3.07 34.51 -21.28
CA GLU A 351 2.13 33.77 -22.12
C GLU A 351 1.51 32.61 -21.32
N MET A 352 0.18 32.58 -21.22
CA MET A 352 -0.56 31.51 -20.53
C MET A 352 -0.83 30.37 -21.47
N LEU A 353 -0.42 29.17 -21.08
CA LEU A 353 -0.58 27.95 -21.87
C LEU A 353 -1.24 26.86 -21.05
N GLY A 354 -2.04 26.05 -21.71
CA GLY A 354 -2.53 24.80 -21.17
C GLY A 354 -1.43 23.75 -21.06
N ASP A 355 -1.82 22.52 -20.75
CA ASP A 355 -0.88 21.43 -20.60
C ASP A 355 -0.23 21.05 -21.96
N ALA A 356 0.86 21.69 -22.24
CA ALA A 356 1.64 21.42 -23.42
C ALA A 356 2.96 20.76 -23.01
N PHE A 357 2.97 19.44 -22.82
CA PHE A 357 4.23 18.69 -22.90
C PHE A 357 4.82 18.92 -24.30
N GLY A 358 5.47 20.03 -24.53
CA GLY A 358 6.21 20.46 -25.75
C GLY A 358 5.71 20.02 -27.12
N ARG A 359 4.87 19.03 -27.20
CA ARG A 359 4.31 18.40 -28.39
C ARG A 359 2.76 18.37 -28.42
N MET A 360 2.08 18.66 -27.30
CA MET A 360 0.61 18.70 -27.23
C MET A 360 0.09 20.11 -27.53
N THR A 361 0.45 20.64 -28.68
CA THR A 361 0.02 21.99 -29.11
C THR A 361 -1.52 22.17 -29.11
N GLN A 362 -2.27 21.09 -29.16
CA GLN A 362 -3.73 21.06 -29.19
C GLN A 362 -4.38 21.37 -27.84
N LEU A 363 -3.62 21.27 -26.74
CA LEU A 363 -4.12 21.56 -25.38
C LEU A 363 -3.68 22.93 -24.85
N ARG A 364 -3.23 23.84 -25.73
CA ARG A 364 -2.74 25.17 -25.33
C ARG A 364 -3.81 26.04 -24.63
N ASP A 365 -5.08 25.82 -24.95
CA ASP A 365 -6.23 26.53 -24.38
C ASP A 365 -7.00 25.70 -23.33
N HIS A 366 -6.41 24.58 -22.86
CA HIS A 366 -7.06 23.69 -21.91
C HIS A 366 -6.43 23.78 -20.52
N ALA A 367 -7.28 23.74 -19.49
CA ALA A 367 -6.90 23.47 -18.12
C ALA A 367 -6.91 21.96 -17.86
N MET A 368 -5.97 21.46 -17.10
CA MET A 368 -6.02 20.12 -16.56
C MET A 368 -6.68 20.17 -15.16
N MET A 369 -7.73 19.38 -14.93
CA MET A 369 -8.49 19.44 -13.68
C MET A 369 -7.60 19.18 -12.46
N ARG A 370 -6.70 18.20 -12.54
CA ARG A 370 -5.74 17.88 -11.49
C ARG A 370 -4.88 19.09 -11.11
N ARG A 371 -4.32 19.81 -12.09
CA ARG A 371 -3.46 20.97 -11.82
C ARG A 371 -4.23 22.09 -11.13
N THR A 372 -5.47 22.30 -11.53
CA THR A 372 -6.36 23.25 -10.86
C THR A 372 -6.64 22.81 -9.41
N ALA A 373 -6.98 21.54 -9.19
CA ALA A 373 -7.23 21.01 -7.84
C ALA A 373 -6.00 21.12 -6.92
N ILE A 374 -4.82 20.73 -7.41
CA ILE A 374 -3.53 20.87 -6.71
C ILE A 374 -3.27 22.33 -6.34
N THR A 375 -3.50 23.25 -7.28
CA THR A 375 -3.28 24.68 -7.06
C THR A 375 -4.23 25.25 -6.01
N ILE A 376 -5.48 24.84 -5.97
CA ILE A 376 -6.43 25.22 -4.91
C ILE A 376 -5.96 24.63 -3.57
N TYR A 377 -5.73 23.33 -3.49
CA TYR A 377 -5.46 22.63 -2.23
C TYR A 377 -4.18 23.11 -1.55
N PHE A 378 -3.06 23.05 -2.25
CA PHE A 378 -1.77 23.49 -1.72
C PHE A 378 -1.63 25.01 -1.74
N GLY A 379 -2.36 25.68 -2.62
CA GLY A 379 -2.43 27.13 -2.67
C GLY A 379 -3.02 27.73 -1.39
N ILE A 380 -4.17 27.26 -0.96
CA ILE A 380 -4.77 27.69 0.30
C ILE A 380 -3.81 27.46 1.48
N GLN A 381 -3.24 26.26 1.56
CA GLN A 381 -2.30 25.93 2.64
C GLN A 381 -1.05 26.84 2.61
N SER A 382 -0.51 27.13 1.42
CA SER A 382 0.64 28.03 1.30
C SER A 382 0.30 29.46 1.69
N LEU A 383 -0.88 29.97 1.31
CA LEU A 383 -1.35 31.30 1.74
C LEU A 383 -1.52 31.37 3.26
N GLN A 384 -2.15 30.39 3.87
CA GLN A 384 -2.29 30.28 5.33
C GLN A 384 -0.93 30.22 6.03
N LYS A 385 0.02 29.48 5.47
CA LYS A 385 1.38 29.39 6.03
C LYS A 385 2.12 30.71 5.89
N MET A 386 2.02 31.40 4.74
CA MET A 386 2.63 32.72 4.54
C MET A 386 2.03 33.75 5.50
N GLU A 387 0.71 33.74 5.67
CA GLU A 387 0.01 34.63 6.63
C GLU A 387 0.50 34.41 8.06
N ALA A 388 0.63 33.11 8.46
CA ALA A 388 1.18 32.75 9.78
C ALA A 388 2.65 33.14 9.96
N LEU A 389 3.40 33.34 8.88
CA LEU A 389 4.79 33.83 8.87
C LEU A 389 4.89 35.36 8.73
N GLY A 390 3.77 36.09 8.80
CA GLY A 390 3.69 37.55 8.75
C GLY A 390 3.76 38.15 7.34
N VAL A 391 3.61 37.35 6.28
CA VAL A 391 3.51 37.85 4.91
C VAL A 391 2.12 38.40 4.65
N ALA A 392 2.02 39.65 4.20
CA ALA A 392 0.75 40.27 3.81
C ALA A 392 0.19 39.55 2.56
N ILE A 393 -0.99 38.93 2.69
CA ILE A 393 -1.64 38.23 1.58
C ILE A 393 -2.41 39.23 0.73
N LYS A 394 -2.03 39.35 -0.55
CA LYS A 394 -2.68 40.25 -1.49
C LYS A 394 -4.08 39.75 -1.85
N PRO A 395 -5.09 40.62 -2.01
CA PRO A 395 -6.45 40.23 -2.38
C PRO A 395 -6.54 39.42 -3.68
N GLU A 396 -5.73 39.78 -4.67
CA GLU A 396 -5.68 39.09 -5.96
C GLU A 396 -5.23 37.63 -5.87
N TRP A 397 -4.41 37.26 -4.88
CA TRP A 397 -4.01 35.87 -4.66
C TRP A 397 -5.21 35.04 -4.16
N LYS A 398 -5.94 35.56 -3.16
CA LYS A 398 -7.17 34.92 -2.65
C LYS A 398 -8.24 34.81 -3.73
N GLU A 399 -8.42 35.91 -4.48
CA GLU A 399 -9.41 35.99 -5.56
C GLU A 399 -9.13 34.98 -6.68
N SER A 400 -7.87 34.79 -7.05
CA SER A 400 -7.48 33.80 -8.05
C SER A 400 -7.86 32.38 -7.63
N VAL A 401 -7.63 32.00 -6.36
CA VAL A 401 -8.03 30.70 -5.82
C VAL A 401 -9.56 30.56 -5.78
N ARG A 402 -10.27 31.62 -5.38
CA ARG A 402 -11.74 31.64 -5.32
C ARG A 402 -12.35 31.41 -6.72
N LYS A 403 -11.84 32.12 -7.74
CA LYS A 403 -12.24 31.92 -9.13
C LYS A 403 -12.06 30.47 -9.58
N ALA A 404 -10.95 29.83 -9.18
CA ALA A 404 -10.71 28.44 -9.53
C ALA A 404 -11.70 27.49 -8.86
N CYS A 405 -12.07 27.74 -7.59
CA CYS A 405 -13.11 26.97 -6.90
C CYS A 405 -14.48 27.12 -7.60
N ASP A 406 -14.85 28.37 -7.94
CA ASP A 406 -16.09 28.65 -8.67
C ASP A 406 -16.11 27.95 -10.04
N GLY A 407 -14.98 27.97 -10.75
CA GLY A 407 -14.81 27.29 -12.05
C GLY A 407 -14.98 25.78 -11.94
N VAL A 408 -14.38 25.13 -10.95
CA VAL A 408 -14.54 23.70 -10.69
C VAL A 408 -15.98 23.35 -10.36
N VAL A 409 -16.63 24.12 -9.49
CA VAL A 409 -18.05 23.93 -9.13
C VAL A 409 -18.96 24.13 -10.35
N ALA A 410 -18.66 25.07 -11.22
CA ALA A 410 -19.42 25.30 -12.46
C ALA A 410 -19.30 24.10 -13.42
N VAL A 411 -18.11 23.55 -13.60
CA VAL A 411 -17.90 22.33 -14.41
C VAL A 411 -18.70 21.18 -13.81
N TRP A 412 -18.60 20.94 -12.50
CA TRP A 412 -19.34 19.91 -11.82
C TRP A 412 -20.86 20.04 -11.99
N LYS A 413 -21.40 21.21 -11.75
CA LYS A 413 -22.84 21.47 -11.90
C LYS A 413 -23.34 21.28 -13.34
N ARG A 414 -22.50 21.61 -14.32
CA ARG A 414 -22.85 21.51 -15.73
C ARG A 414 -22.83 20.08 -16.26
N TYR A 415 -21.88 19.26 -15.82
CA TYR A 415 -21.61 17.96 -16.44
C TYR A 415 -21.81 16.76 -15.53
N GLY A 416 -21.97 16.92 -14.21
CA GLY A 416 -22.00 15.83 -13.25
C GLY A 416 -20.71 15.01 -13.19
N GLN A 417 -19.62 15.55 -13.75
CA GLN A 417 -18.27 15.01 -13.74
C GLN A 417 -17.25 16.14 -13.79
N LEU A 418 -15.98 15.81 -13.52
CA LEU A 418 -14.91 16.81 -13.50
C LEU A 418 -14.14 16.91 -14.82
N GLY A 419 -14.08 15.81 -15.59
CA GLY A 419 -13.22 15.71 -16.76
C GLY A 419 -11.73 15.66 -16.43
N GLN A 420 -10.92 15.39 -17.42
CA GLN A 420 -9.46 15.43 -17.32
C GLN A 420 -8.93 16.76 -17.90
N TYR A 421 -9.30 17.05 -19.13
CA TYR A 421 -8.97 18.30 -19.81
C TYR A 421 -10.24 19.11 -20.08
N VAL A 422 -10.18 20.38 -19.72
CA VAL A 422 -11.31 21.32 -19.78
C VAL A 422 -10.80 22.60 -20.45
N LYS A 423 -11.56 23.17 -21.39
CA LYS A 423 -11.19 24.46 -21.98
C LYS A 423 -11.13 25.54 -20.90
N ALA A 424 -10.00 26.20 -20.76
CA ALA A 424 -9.72 27.12 -19.67
C ALA A 424 -10.65 28.35 -19.69
N ASP A 425 -11.14 28.76 -20.84
CA ASP A 425 -12.04 29.92 -20.98
C ASP A 425 -13.52 29.57 -20.92
N SER A 426 -13.94 28.44 -21.52
CA SER A 426 -15.37 28.08 -21.59
C SER A 426 -15.86 27.12 -20.53
N GLY A 427 -14.94 26.42 -19.85
CA GLY A 427 -15.28 25.33 -18.93
C GLY A 427 -15.83 24.08 -19.64
N GLU A 428 -15.68 23.95 -20.94
CA GLU A 428 -16.14 22.79 -21.72
C GLU A 428 -15.20 21.61 -21.55
N ILE A 429 -15.73 20.45 -21.18
CA ILE A 429 -14.93 19.22 -21.05
C ILE A 429 -14.51 18.73 -22.43
N HIS A 430 -13.19 18.57 -22.62
CA HIS A 430 -12.60 17.99 -23.82
C HIS A 430 -12.32 16.50 -23.66
N ALA A 431 -11.71 16.12 -22.55
CA ALA A 431 -11.47 14.73 -22.18
C ALA A 431 -12.29 14.40 -20.92
N PRO A 432 -13.35 13.56 -21.03
CA PRO A 432 -14.20 13.18 -19.91
C PRO A 432 -13.64 11.99 -19.11
N ASN A 433 -14.37 11.60 -18.08
CA ASN A 433 -14.33 10.32 -17.38
C ASN A 433 -12.94 9.88 -16.88
N SER A 434 -12.37 10.61 -15.93
CA SER A 434 -11.07 10.27 -15.36
C SER A 434 -11.04 10.61 -13.88
N THR A 435 -10.24 9.88 -13.11
CA THR A 435 -9.97 10.20 -11.72
C THR A 435 -8.98 11.38 -11.60
N ASN A 436 -8.67 12.06 -12.69
CA ASN A 436 -7.75 13.21 -12.74
C ASN A 436 -8.09 14.33 -11.74
N GLY A 437 -9.37 14.48 -11.41
CA GLY A 437 -9.87 15.41 -10.38
C GLY A 437 -9.79 14.86 -8.96
N ALA A 438 -9.00 13.84 -8.66
CA ALA A 438 -8.98 13.15 -7.35
C ALA A 438 -8.78 14.07 -6.14
N LEU A 439 -8.05 15.17 -6.30
CA LEU A 439 -7.82 16.13 -5.22
C LEU A 439 -8.93 17.22 -5.11
N VAL A 440 -9.88 17.29 -6.06
CA VAL A 440 -10.98 18.28 -6.03
C VAL A 440 -11.80 18.20 -4.74
N PRO A 441 -12.22 17.03 -4.24
CA PRO A 441 -13.02 16.96 -3.02
C PRO A 441 -12.29 17.59 -1.82
N GLY A 442 -11.01 17.26 -1.62
CA GLY A 442 -10.19 17.85 -0.55
C GLY A 442 -9.98 19.36 -0.75
N ALA A 443 -9.73 19.78 -1.98
CA ALA A 443 -9.52 21.18 -2.33
C ALA A 443 -10.75 22.05 -2.04
N LEU A 444 -11.93 21.61 -2.46
CA LEU A 444 -13.18 22.32 -2.21
C LEU A 444 -13.59 22.28 -0.74
N ALA A 445 -13.34 21.18 -0.02
CA ALA A 445 -13.59 21.12 1.42
C ALA A 445 -12.71 22.13 2.19
N LEU A 446 -11.43 22.23 1.85
CA LEU A 446 -10.54 23.21 2.42
C LEU A 446 -10.94 24.64 2.05
N ALA A 447 -11.32 24.87 0.79
CA ALA A 447 -11.81 26.16 0.30
C ALA A 447 -13.10 26.58 1.01
N SER A 448 -14.01 25.67 1.30
CA SER A 448 -15.24 25.96 2.06
C SER A 448 -14.91 26.59 3.42
N LYS A 449 -13.93 26.01 4.13
CA LYS A 449 -13.47 26.55 5.41
C LYS A 449 -12.74 27.89 5.25
N TYR A 450 -11.86 27.98 4.24
CA TYR A 450 -11.02 29.16 4.04
C TYR A 450 -11.81 30.41 3.62
N PHE A 451 -12.79 30.24 2.73
CA PHE A 451 -13.64 31.34 2.24
C PHE A 451 -14.97 31.49 2.97
N GLY A 452 -15.31 30.58 3.89
CA GLY A 452 -16.62 30.60 4.57
C GLY A 452 -17.79 30.30 3.63
N ASN A 453 -17.59 29.57 2.54
CA ASN A 453 -18.63 29.27 1.55
C ASN A 453 -19.07 27.79 1.64
N PRO A 454 -20.25 27.49 2.22
CA PRO A 454 -20.74 26.12 2.39
C PRO A 454 -21.02 25.39 1.07
N SER A 455 -21.30 26.11 -0.03
CA SER A 455 -21.56 25.47 -1.33
C SER A 455 -20.34 24.71 -1.87
N TYR A 456 -19.13 25.09 -1.46
CA TYR A 456 -17.92 24.34 -1.79
C TYR A 456 -17.87 22.99 -1.05
N MET A 457 -18.37 22.93 0.20
CA MET A 457 -18.44 21.68 0.96
C MET A 457 -19.46 20.72 0.32
N ASP A 458 -20.61 21.22 -0.13
CA ASP A 458 -21.60 20.41 -0.82
C ASP A 458 -21.03 19.80 -2.11
N ALA A 459 -20.32 20.62 -2.89
CA ALA A 459 -19.63 20.15 -4.10
C ALA A 459 -18.48 19.18 -3.77
N ALA A 460 -17.72 19.41 -2.69
CA ALA A 460 -16.68 18.53 -2.22
C ALA A 460 -17.21 17.13 -1.90
N LYS A 461 -18.28 17.06 -1.14
CA LYS A 461 -18.94 15.79 -0.80
C LYS A 461 -19.50 15.08 -2.03
N ALA A 462 -20.16 15.82 -2.91
CA ALA A 462 -20.75 15.26 -4.13
C ALA A 462 -19.66 14.68 -5.07
N THR A 463 -18.61 15.45 -5.32
CA THR A 463 -17.49 14.99 -6.15
C THR A 463 -16.73 13.83 -5.51
N GLY A 464 -16.57 13.82 -4.18
CA GLY A 464 -15.94 12.72 -3.45
C GLY A 464 -16.73 11.41 -3.57
N ARG A 465 -18.06 11.44 -3.42
CA ARG A 465 -18.92 10.26 -3.62
C ARG A 465 -18.88 9.80 -5.07
N TYR A 466 -18.97 10.72 -6.03
CA TYR A 466 -18.88 10.40 -7.45
C TYR A 466 -17.57 9.65 -7.80
N LEU A 467 -16.42 10.19 -7.41
CA LEU A 467 -15.13 9.58 -7.71
C LEU A 467 -14.96 8.20 -7.03
N TYR A 468 -15.50 8.03 -5.83
CA TYR A 468 -15.54 6.74 -5.19
C TYR A 468 -16.40 5.74 -5.96
N GLU A 469 -17.65 6.08 -6.25
CA GLU A 469 -18.64 5.19 -6.88
C GLU A 469 -18.32 4.91 -8.35
N HIS A 470 -17.80 5.91 -9.05
CA HIS A 470 -17.53 5.82 -10.48
C HIS A 470 -16.21 5.08 -10.76
N ASP A 471 -15.16 5.28 -9.93
CA ASP A 471 -13.83 4.76 -10.18
C ASP A 471 -13.37 3.78 -9.09
N LEU A 472 -13.12 4.24 -7.87
CA LEU A 472 -12.43 3.48 -6.83
C LEU A 472 -13.17 2.19 -6.47
N ALA A 473 -14.49 2.24 -6.26
CA ALA A 473 -15.32 1.07 -5.94
C ALA A 473 -15.39 0.04 -7.09
N LYS A 474 -15.02 0.45 -8.30
CA LYS A 474 -14.87 -0.44 -9.46
C LYS A 474 -13.46 -1.03 -9.59
N GLY A 475 -12.58 -0.68 -8.66
CA GLY A 475 -11.26 -1.28 -8.55
C GLY A 475 -10.20 -0.65 -9.44
N TYR A 476 -10.38 0.61 -9.89
CA TYR A 476 -9.32 1.35 -10.52
C TYR A 476 -9.41 2.86 -10.26
N CYS A 477 -8.26 3.54 -10.38
CA CYS A 477 -8.16 4.99 -10.45
C CYS A 477 -7.19 5.32 -11.57
N GLY A 478 -7.52 6.29 -12.43
CA GLY A 478 -6.69 6.54 -13.60
C GLY A 478 -6.71 7.99 -14.07
N GLY A 479 -5.72 8.33 -14.90
CA GLY A 479 -5.60 9.63 -15.54
C GLY A 479 -4.83 10.69 -14.76
N GLY A 480 -4.22 10.33 -13.64
CA GLY A 480 -3.38 11.25 -12.85
C GLY A 480 -2.27 11.87 -13.70
N PRO A 481 -1.35 11.09 -14.28
CA PRO A 481 -0.43 11.57 -15.30
C PRO A 481 -1.18 11.99 -16.57
N ALA A 482 -0.94 13.20 -17.01
CA ALA A 482 -1.65 13.80 -18.14
C ALA A 482 -1.64 12.97 -19.42
N GLU A 483 -0.51 12.37 -19.71
CA GLU A 483 -0.23 11.66 -20.96
C GLU A 483 -0.80 10.25 -21.05
N ILE A 484 -1.29 9.72 -19.95
CA ILE A 484 -1.78 8.33 -19.92
C ILE A 484 -3.30 8.21 -20.07
N LEU A 485 -4.00 9.33 -20.23
CA LEU A 485 -5.47 9.41 -20.22
C LEU A 485 -6.05 8.68 -19.00
N GLU A 486 -6.88 7.66 -19.21
CA GLU A 486 -7.55 6.93 -18.15
C GLU A 486 -6.79 5.65 -17.70
N ALA A 487 -5.50 5.49 -18.05
CA ALA A 487 -4.74 4.35 -17.54
C ALA A 487 -4.65 4.37 -16.02
N PRO A 488 -4.80 3.23 -15.34
CA PRO A 488 -4.61 3.15 -13.88
C PRO A 488 -3.23 3.64 -13.45
N ASP A 489 -3.20 4.39 -12.36
CA ASP A 489 -1.99 5.00 -11.82
C ASP A 489 -2.01 5.14 -10.29
N SER A 490 -0.84 5.35 -9.72
CA SER A 490 -0.66 5.52 -8.28
C SER A 490 -1.09 6.90 -7.78
N GLU A 491 -0.96 7.91 -8.64
CA GLU A 491 -1.14 9.32 -8.27
C GLU A 491 -2.60 9.62 -7.95
N SER A 492 -3.51 9.16 -8.81
CA SER A 492 -4.95 9.31 -8.61
C SER A 492 -5.45 8.67 -7.31
N SER A 493 -4.97 7.47 -6.98
CA SER A 493 -5.36 6.79 -5.74
C SER A 493 -4.79 7.47 -4.49
N CYS A 494 -3.57 8.01 -4.57
CA CYS A 494 -2.96 8.76 -3.49
C CYS A 494 -3.69 10.09 -3.21
N GLU A 495 -4.00 10.85 -4.26
CA GLU A 495 -4.73 12.11 -4.16
C GLU A 495 -6.17 11.91 -3.66
N LEU A 496 -6.82 10.81 -4.06
CA LEU A 496 -8.15 10.49 -3.58
C LEU A 496 -8.15 10.15 -2.08
N GLY A 497 -7.12 9.42 -1.61
CA GLY A 497 -6.91 9.18 -0.20
C GLY A 497 -6.71 10.46 0.62
N GLU A 498 -5.90 11.40 0.14
CA GLU A 498 -5.74 12.72 0.72
C GLU A 498 -7.07 13.48 0.81
N SER A 499 -7.86 13.47 -0.29
CA SER A 499 -9.17 14.11 -0.33
C SER A 499 -10.14 13.55 0.71
N PHE A 500 -10.21 12.23 0.85
CA PHE A 500 -11.12 11.60 1.81
C PHE A 500 -10.70 11.85 3.26
N VAL A 501 -9.40 11.83 3.55
CA VAL A 501 -8.91 12.19 4.87
C VAL A 501 -9.21 13.67 5.19
N ALA A 502 -9.00 14.58 4.24
CA ALA A 502 -9.32 15.99 4.41
C ALA A 502 -10.83 16.21 4.64
N LEU A 503 -11.70 15.52 3.89
CA LEU A 503 -13.15 15.55 4.12
C LEU A 503 -13.52 15.06 5.52
N TRP A 504 -12.93 13.94 5.98
CA TRP A 504 -13.17 13.45 7.33
C TRP A 504 -12.73 14.47 8.40
N GLU A 505 -11.52 15.01 8.28
CA GLU A 505 -10.99 15.98 9.25
C GLU A 505 -11.83 17.26 9.34
N LEU A 506 -12.46 17.66 8.24
CA LEU A 506 -13.26 18.89 8.15
C LEU A 506 -14.73 18.68 8.49
N THR A 507 -15.28 17.46 8.35
CA THR A 507 -16.70 17.16 8.56
C THR A 507 -16.97 16.24 9.75
N GLY A 508 -16.02 15.42 10.16
CA GLY A 508 -16.20 14.35 11.14
C GLY A 508 -17.02 13.15 10.65
N GLU A 509 -17.45 13.14 9.39
CA GLU A 509 -18.31 12.10 8.82
C GLU A 509 -17.51 10.80 8.58
N ARG A 510 -17.92 9.72 9.24
CA ARG A 510 -17.21 8.43 9.20
C ARG A 510 -17.15 7.79 7.81
N GLU A 511 -18.08 8.08 6.93
CA GLU A 511 -18.04 7.55 5.56
C GLU A 511 -16.72 7.85 4.83
N TRP A 512 -16.12 9.01 5.10
CA TRP A 512 -14.87 9.41 4.46
C TRP A 512 -13.67 8.60 4.95
N VAL A 513 -13.70 8.14 6.20
CA VAL A 513 -12.70 7.20 6.70
C VAL A 513 -12.80 5.85 5.97
N GLU A 514 -14.00 5.32 5.76
CA GLU A 514 -14.18 4.06 5.04
C GLU A 514 -13.72 4.17 3.57
N LYS A 515 -14.04 5.29 2.91
CA LYS A 515 -13.55 5.57 1.56
C LYS A 515 -12.02 5.77 1.51
N ALA A 516 -11.44 6.40 2.53
CA ALA A 516 -9.99 6.54 2.66
C ALA A 516 -9.28 5.18 2.84
N LYS A 517 -9.89 4.23 3.56
CA LYS A 517 -9.37 2.85 3.69
C LYS A 517 -9.31 2.15 2.34
N ALA A 518 -10.34 2.29 1.51
CA ALA A 518 -10.36 1.75 0.16
C ALA A 518 -9.28 2.39 -0.73
N ALA A 519 -9.12 3.72 -0.67
CA ALA A 519 -8.05 4.44 -1.37
C ALA A 519 -6.66 4.01 -0.90
N ALA A 520 -6.49 3.74 0.41
CA ALA A 520 -5.22 3.25 0.96
C ALA A 520 -4.87 1.84 0.48
N ALA A 521 -5.85 0.94 0.38
CA ALA A 521 -5.64 -0.39 -0.17
C ALA A 521 -5.26 -0.32 -1.67
N MET A 522 -5.93 0.55 -2.44
CA MET A 522 -5.59 0.81 -3.84
C MET A 522 -4.19 1.42 -3.96
N TYR A 523 -3.86 2.47 -3.21
CA TYR A 523 -2.53 3.07 -3.26
C TYR A 523 -1.42 2.11 -2.84
N ALA A 524 -1.64 1.32 -1.78
CA ALA A 524 -0.67 0.33 -1.31
C ALA A 524 -0.35 -0.74 -2.37
N SER A 525 -1.25 -0.99 -3.32
CA SER A 525 -1.00 -1.89 -4.46
C SER A 525 -0.02 -1.33 -5.50
N TRP A 526 0.31 -0.05 -5.42
CA TRP A 526 1.32 0.61 -6.24
C TRP A 526 2.67 0.73 -5.55
N VAL A 527 2.73 0.49 -4.23
CA VAL A 527 3.94 0.63 -3.41
C VAL A 527 4.66 -0.72 -3.32
N GLU A 528 5.91 -0.75 -3.74
CA GLU A 528 6.78 -1.94 -3.65
C GLU A 528 6.77 -2.51 -2.23
N ALA A 529 6.36 -3.76 -2.11
CA ALA A 529 6.20 -4.45 -0.83
C ALA A 529 7.39 -5.37 -0.50
N PHE A 530 8.35 -5.51 -1.40
CA PHE A 530 9.50 -6.41 -1.25
C PHE A 530 10.76 -5.82 -1.90
N ASP A 531 11.91 -6.37 -1.54
CA ASP A 531 13.19 -5.97 -2.12
C ASP A 531 13.49 -6.82 -3.36
N TYR A 532 13.59 -6.15 -4.49
CA TYR A 532 14.01 -6.78 -5.73
C TYR A 532 15.53 -7.06 -5.73
N PRO A 533 15.98 -8.23 -6.16
CA PRO A 533 17.41 -8.57 -6.21
C PRO A 533 18.08 -7.91 -7.43
N PHE A 534 18.48 -6.65 -7.32
CA PHE A 534 19.15 -5.95 -8.40
C PHE A 534 20.48 -6.59 -8.78
N PRO A 535 20.83 -6.67 -10.08
CA PRO A 535 22.11 -7.18 -10.51
C PRO A 535 23.26 -6.41 -9.84
N LYS A 536 24.26 -7.10 -9.30
CA LYS A 536 25.42 -6.48 -8.63
C LYS A 536 26.21 -5.52 -9.53
N THR A 537 26.12 -5.70 -10.84
CA THR A 537 26.72 -4.82 -11.86
C THR A 537 25.90 -3.57 -12.13
N SER A 538 24.63 -3.54 -11.70
CA SER A 538 23.75 -2.37 -11.84
C SER A 538 24.12 -1.28 -10.84
N ARG A 539 23.66 -0.05 -11.08
CA ARG A 539 23.87 1.06 -10.15
C ARG A 539 23.18 0.81 -8.80
N MET A 540 21.92 0.41 -8.83
CA MET A 540 21.14 0.13 -7.61
C MET A 540 21.74 -1.06 -6.85
N GLY A 541 22.21 -2.11 -7.55
CA GLY A 541 22.87 -3.24 -6.92
C GLY A 541 24.20 -2.88 -6.25
N ARG A 542 25.03 -2.02 -6.88
CA ARG A 542 26.29 -1.56 -6.27
C ARG A 542 26.07 -0.67 -5.04
N LEU A 543 25.01 0.13 -5.05
CA LEU A 543 24.67 1.04 -3.95
C LEU A 543 23.83 0.35 -2.85
N GLY A 544 23.48 -0.92 -3.03
CA GLY A 544 22.66 -1.65 -2.06
C GLY A 544 21.24 -1.10 -1.90
N ILE A 545 20.70 -0.49 -2.96
CA ILE A 545 19.35 0.09 -2.95
C ILE A 545 18.30 -1.00 -2.68
N LYS A 546 17.33 -0.65 -1.84
CA LYS A 546 16.16 -1.45 -1.53
C LYS A 546 14.95 -0.95 -2.32
N ALA A 547 14.18 -1.86 -2.94
CA ALA A 547 13.02 -1.47 -3.72
C ALA A 547 11.80 -1.13 -2.86
N THR A 548 11.68 -1.79 -1.70
CA THR A 548 10.52 -1.59 -0.81
C THR A 548 10.27 -0.12 -0.52
N GLY A 549 9.07 0.35 -0.83
CA GLY A 549 8.65 1.73 -0.66
C GLY A 549 8.76 2.60 -1.92
N SER A 550 9.42 2.14 -3.00
CA SER A 550 9.29 2.78 -4.31
C SER A 550 7.86 2.70 -4.80
N VAL A 551 7.43 3.66 -5.61
CA VAL A 551 6.05 3.73 -6.11
C VAL A 551 6.05 3.49 -7.61
N TRP A 552 5.28 2.51 -8.08
CA TRP A 552 5.02 2.33 -9.51
C TRP A 552 4.18 3.49 -10.04
N ALA A 553 4.55 4.04 -11.18
CA ALA A 553 3.89 5.21 -11.73
C ALA A 553 2.49 4.87 -12.26
N SER A 554 2.39 3.96 -13.22
CA SER A 554 1.13 3.52 -13.83
C SER A 554 1.30 2.18 -14.54
N VAL A 555 0.19 1.56 -14.95
CA VAL A 555 0.24 0.37 -15.82
C VAL A 555 0.86 0.64 -17.18
N GLN A 556 0.85 1.89 -17.62
CA GLN A 556 1.44 2.35 -18.87
C GLN A 556 2.91 2.76 -18.69
N ASN A 557 3.19 3.61 -17.71
CA ASN A 557 4.53 4.04 -17.34
C ASN A 557 5.12 3.03 -16.35
N ARG A 558 5.69 1.96 -16.88
CA ARG A 558 6.17 0.81 -16.12
C ARG A 558 7.55 1.04 -15.51
N HIS A 559 7.67 2.10 -14.75
CA HIS A 559 8.85 2.40 -13.95
C HIS A 559 8.42 2.66 -12.50
N SER A 560 9.34 2.46 -11.58
CA SER A 560 9.18 2.93 -10.20
C SER A 560 9.70 4.35 -10.06
N ALA A 561 9.17 5.07 -9.11
CA ALA A 561 9.57 6.41 -8.74
C ALA A 561 9.96 6.48 -7.25
N PRO A 562 10.84 7.39 -6.86
CA PRO A 562 11.17 7.62 -5.46
C PRO A 562 10.01 8.35 -4.76
N GLY A 563 9.03 7.62 -4.28
CA GLY A 563 7.92 8.17 -3.51
C GLY A 563 6.70 8.63 -4.32
N PRO A 564 5.63 9.05 -3.63
CA PRO A 564 4.38 9.49 -4.24
C PRO A 564 4.57 10.83 -4.95
N TYR A 565 3.88 10.99 -6.08
CA TYR A 565 3.97 12.23 -6.84
C TYR A 565 3.18 13.37 -6.17
N VAL A 566 3.77 14.56 -6.14
CA VAL A 566 3.21 15.85 -5.69
C VAL A 566 2.80 15.97 -4.22
N MET A 567 2.90 14.95 -3.39
CA MET A 567 2.54 15.02 -1.98
C MET A 567 3.41 14.12 -1.11
N SER A 568 3.28 14.27 0.21
CA SER A 568 4.06 13.51 1.19
C SER A 568 3.52 12.10 1.46
N ALA A 569 2.29 11.81 1.10
CA ALA A 569 1.50 10.65 1.52
C ALA A 569 1.29 10.54 3.05
N ASP A 570 1.47 11.60 3.83
CA ASP A 570 1.26 11.58 5.29
C ASP A 570 -0.21 11.45 5.70
N TRP A 571 -1.16 11.60 4.75
CA TRP A 571 -2.55 11.26 4.95
C TRP A 571 -2.74 9.82 5.44
N LEU A 572 -1.82 8.91 5.10
CA LEU A 572 -1.80 7.54 5.60
C LEU A 572 -1.55 7.49 7.12
N VAL A 573 -0.70 8.37 7.65
CA VAL A 573 -0.50 8.49 9.12
C VAL A 573 -1.73 9.08 9.79
N ARG A 574 -2.37 10.07 9.15
CA ARG A 574 -3.64 10.66 9.63
C ARG A 574 -4.76 9.61 9.61
N LEU A 575 -4.83 8.79 8.57
CA LEU A 575 -5.76 7.65 8.52
C LEU A 575 -5.47 6.60 9.60
N SER A 576 -4.19 6.30 9.88
CA SER A 576 -3.82 5.43 11.01
C SER A 576 -4.30 5.99 12.34
N ARG A 577 -4.21 7.30 12.54
CA ARG A 577 -4.75 7.96 13.75
C ARG A 577 -6.28 7.84 13.86
N ALA A 578 -6.99 7.96 12.73
CA ALA A 578 -8.44 7.87 12.66
C ALA A 578 -8.97 6.45 12.91
N THR A 579 -8.17 5.44 12.57
CA THR A 579 -8.59 4.03 12.58
C THR A 579 -7.93 3.20 13.69
N GLY A 580 -6.81 3.65 14.24
CA GLY A 580 -5.95 2.86 15.12
C GLY A 580 -5.16 1.76 14.40
N ASP A 581 -5.14 1.75 13.06
CA ASP A 581 -4.53 0.70 12.23
C ASP A 581 -3.15 1.14 11.73
N SER A 582 -2.11 0.50 12.23
CA SER A 582 -0.72 0.84 11.90
C SER A 582 -0.32 0.53 10.46
N ARG A 583 -1.06 -0.32 9.73
CA ARG A 583 -0.71 -0.71 8.36
C ARG A 583 -0.63 0.47 7.41
N TYR A 584 -1.51 1.46 7.58
CA TYR A 584 -1.51 2.66 6.73
C TYR A 584 -0.23 3.48 6.97
N ALA A 585 0.11 3.73 8.23
CA ALA A 585 1.36 4.42 8.56
C ALA A 585 2.60 3.67 8.04
N GLN A 586 2.60 2.33 8.05
CA GLN A 586 3.72 1.55 7.49
C GLN A 586 3.92 1.80 5.99
N VAL A 587 2.86 2.00 5.21
CA VAL A 587 2.98 2.38 3.79
C VAL A 587 3.68 3.74 3.65
N PHE A 588 3.29 4.72 4.46
CA PHE A 588 3.98 6.02 4.50
C PHE A 588 5.46 5.87 4.85
N TYR A 589 5.79 5.09 5.88
CA TYR A 589 7.19 4.90 6.29
C TYR A 589 8.00 4.12 5.26
N ASP A 590 7.41 3.15 4.58
CA ASP A 590 8.05 2.47 3.46
C ASP A 590 8.43 3.49 2.37
N ASN A 591 7.53 4.42 2.00
CA ASN A 591 7.82 5.50 1.05
C ASN A 591 8.90 6.45 1.57
N ALA A 592 8.73 6.97 2.79
CA ALA A 592 9.60 8.02 3.34
C ALA A 592 11.03 7.54 3.60
N LEU A 593 11.20 6.30 4.04
CA LEU A 593 12.51 5.70 4.26
C LEU A 593 13.16 5.21 2.95
N ASN A 594 12.34 4.92 1.93
CA ASN A 594 12.84 4.57 0.61
C ASN A 594 13.38 5.79 -0.14
N ILE A 595 12.65 6.92 -0.13
CA ILE A 595 12.97 8.08 -0.97
C ILE A 595 14.36 8.67 -0.66
N ALA A 596 14.77 8.63 0.61
CA ALA A 596 16.06 9.18 1.03
C ALA A 596 17.27 8.50 0.37
N GLN A 597 17.17 7.23 -0.02
CA GLN A 597 18.27 6.50 -0.66
C GLN A 597 18.49 6.90 -2.13
N TYR A 598 17.52 7.55 -2.76
CA TYR A 598 17.60 8.06 -4.14
C TYR A 598 18.12 9.49 -4.22
N ALA A 599 18.24 10.18 -3.09
CA ALA A 599 18.84 11.50 -3.07
C ALA A 599 20.34 11.42 -3.30
N THR A 600 20.85 12.24 -4.20
CA THR A 600 22.30 12.46 -4.33
C THR A 600 22.75 13.31 -3.17
N THR A 601 23.73 12.85 -2.43
CA THR A 601 24.35 13.55 -1.33
C THR A 601 25.86 13.55 -1.49
N GLU A 602 26.60 14.22 -0.61
CA GLU A 602 28.06 14.18 -0.63
C GLU A 602 28.63 12.77 -0.47
N LYS A 603 27.89 11.89 0.23
CA LYS A 603 28.29 10.49 0.47
C LYS A 603 27.65 9.50 -0.48
N ASN A 604 26.45 9.80 -0.99
CA ASN A 604 25.69 8.92 -1.88
C ASN A 604 25.51 9.58 -3.26
N HIS A 605 26.35 9.24 -4.20
CA HIS A 605 26.23 9.73 -5.58
C HIS A 605 25.22 8.90 -6.36
N PHE A 606 23.91 8.99 -6.01
CA PHE A 606 22.89 8.20 -6.68
C PHE A 606 22.71 8.60 -8.14
N MET A 607 22.58 9.90 -8.45
CA MET A 607 22.47 10.39 -9.82
C MET A 607 23.82 10.28 -10.55
N PRO A 608 23.83 9.83 -11.85
CA PRO A 608 25.06 9.82 -12.66
C PRO A 608 25.65 11.21 -12.88
N LYS A 609 24.80 12.21 -13.02
CA LYS A 609 25.12 13.61 -13.17
C LYS A 609 24.21 14.41 -12.26
N GLY A 610 24.76 15.05 -11.29
CA GLY A 610 24.01 15.85 -10.31
C GLY A 610 24.83 16.05 -9.06
N GLY A 611 24.71 17.21 -8.46
CA GLY A 611 25.29 17.52 -7.16
C GLY A 611 24.40 17.08 -5.99
N PRO A 612 24.82 17.36 -4.76
CA PRO A 612 24.01 17.10 -3.56
C PRO A 612 22.63 17.78 -3.66
N GLY A 613 21.60 17.06 -3.27
CA GLY A 613 20.21 17.54 -3.31
C GLY A 613 19.43 17.16 -4.57
N THR A 614 20.06 16.48 -5.56
CA THR A 614 19.39 16.09 -6.80
C THR A 614 18.76 14.69 -6.68
N LEU A 615 17.59 14.50 -7.32
CA LEU A 615 16.89 13.22 -7.44
C LEU A 615 16.46 12.95 -8.87
N THR A 616 16.33 11.66 -9.18
CA THR A 616 15.74 11.18 -10.44
C THR A 616 14.22 11.04 -10.31
N GLU A 617 13.52 11.12 -11.43
CA GLU A 617 12.12 10.73 -11.51
C GLU A 617 11.95 9.22 -11.58
N ARG A 618 12.81 8.52 -12.30
CA ARG A 618 12.58 7.14 -12.73
C ARG A 618 13.71 6.21 -12.32
N VAL A 619 13.31 5.12 -11.68
CA VAL A 619 14.20 4.01 -11.31
C VAL A 619 13.71 2.72 -11.96
N ASN A 620 14.61 1.97 -12.57
CA ASN A 620 14.26 0.76 -13.30
C ASN A 620 14.28 -0.46 -12.36
N THR A 621 13.14 -0.85 -11.84
CA THR A 621 12.96 -2.06 -11.03
C THR A 621 12.69 -3.30 -11.90
N CYS A 622 12.30 -3.12 -13.16
CA CYS A 622 12.11 -4.19 -14.13
C CYS A 622 12.78 -3.89 -15.49
N ASP A 623 12.60 -4.74 -16.47
CA ASP A 623 13.25 -4.66 -17.78
C ASP A 623 12.44 -3.92 -18.87
N TRP A 624 11.53 -3.04 -18.48
CA TRP A 624 10.67 -2.32 -19.42
C TRP A 624 11.44 -1.49 -20.47
N GLU A 625 12.70 -1.14 -20.23
CA GLU A 625 13.61 -0.54 -21.21
C GLU A 625 14.68 -1.51 -21.76
N GLY A 626 14.66 -2.75 -21.35
CA GLY A 626 15.61 -3.78 -21.70
C GLY A 626 16.33 -4.40 -20.51
N ARG A 627 16.67 -5.68 -20.60
CA ARG A 627 17.22 -6.47 -19.48
C ARG A 627 18.47 -5.85 -18.86
N GLY A 628 19.33 -5.22 -19.65
CA GLY A 628 20.55 -4.57 -19.13
C GLY A 628 20.29 -3.29 -18.32
N ARG A 629 19.05 -2.84 -18.25
CA ARG A 629 18.67 -1.61 -17.55
C ARG A 629 18.11 -1.83 -16.15
N ILE A 630 17.83 -3.05 -15.74
CA ILE A 630 17.35 -3.37 -14.40
C ILE A 630 18.34 -2.84 -13.34
N GLY A 631 17.83 -2.07 -12.39
CA GLY A 631 18.66 -1.42 -11.36
C GLY A 631 19.43 -0.20 -11.85
N SER A 632 19.06 0.38 -12.97
CA SER A 632 19.63 1.63 -13.49
C SER A 632 18.73 2.83 -13.16
N VAL A 633 19.33 4.02 -13.30
CA VAL A 633 18.64 5.30 -13.27
C VAL A 633 18.40 5.73 -14.70
N MET A 634 17.17 6.10 -15.02
CA MET A 634 16.84 6.45 -16.41
C MET A 634 17.23 7.88 -16.76
N ASP A 635 16.97 8.82 -15.83
CA ASP A 635 17.20 10.22 -16.11
C ASP A 635 18.69 10.57 -15.97
N ARG A 636 19.19 11.36 -16.92
CA ARG A 636 20.56 11.88 -16.86
C ARG A 636 20.67 13.10 -15.97
N ASP A 637 19.62 13.90 -15.96
CA ASP A 637 19.54 15.14 -15.22
C ASP A 637 18.56 14.97 -14.04
N SER A 638 18.72 15.79 -13.00
CA SER A 638 17.80 15.82 -11.89
C SER A 638 16.41 16.32 -12.30
N ASN A 639 15.41 15.94 -11.53
CA ASN A 639 14.05 16.39 -11.74
C ASN A 639 13.54 17.08 -10.46
N GLN A 640 13.34 18.38 -10.54
CA GLN A 640 12.87 19.22 -9.42
C GLN A 640 11.59 18.69 -8.78
N ALA A 641 10.68 18.09 -9.56
CA ALA A 641 9.46 17.54 -9.00
C ALA A 641 9.76 16.48 -7.93
N TRP A 642 10.71 15.60 -8.19
CA TRP A 642 11.09 14.55 -7.23
C TRP A 642 11.93 15.09 -6.06
N GLU A 643 12.74 16.11 -6.28
CA GLU A 643 13.42 16.83 -5.21
C GLU A 643 12.40 17.40 -4.21
N ASN A 644 11.33 17.98 -4.69
CA ASN A 644 10.27 18.55 -3.86
C ASN A 644 9.38 17.48 -3.20
N VAL A 645 9.09 16.38 -3.88
CA VAL A 645 8.42 15.22 -3.26
C VAL A 645 9.27 14.68 -2.11
N ALA A 646 10.59 14.59 -2.29
CA ALA A 646 11.51 14.18 -1.24
C ALA A 646 11.50 15.17 -0.05
N LEU A 647 11.57 16.47 -0.32
CA LEU A 647 11.43 17.49 0.72
C LEU A 647 10.14 17.31 1.52
N PHE A 648 9.01 17.21 0.84
CA PHE A 648 7.70 17.06 1.46
C PHE A 648 7.63 15.81 2.32
N THR A 649 8.05 14.67 1.75
CA THR A 649 7.98 13.37 2.42
C THR A 649 8.93 13.30 3.62
N LEU A 650 10.16 13.79 3.49
CA LEU A 650 11.15 13.77 4.57
C LEU A 650 10.79 14.74 5.70
N MET A 651 10.23 15.92 5.39
CA MET A 651 9.71 16.83 6.41
C MET A 651 8.49 16.25 7.13
N ALA A 652 7.60 15.55 6.40
CA ALA A 652 6.50 14.81 7.00
C ALA A 652 7.01 13.67 7.90
N LEU A 653 8.07 12.97 7.48
CA LEU A 653 8.73 11.96 8.30
C LEU A 653 9.25 12.53 9.62
N GLN A 654 9.84 13.71 9.62
CA GLN A 654 10.33 14.35 10.85
C GLN A 654 9.20 14.70 11.83
N LYS A 655 8.04 15.12 11.30
CA LYS A 655 6.89 15.54 12.10
C LYS A 655 6.05 14.36 12.65
N ASN A 656 6.08 13.22 11.97
CA ASN A 656 5.24 12.08 12.34
C ASN A 656 6.04 11.05 13.14
N THR A 657 5.51 10.69 14.29
CA THR A 657 6.08 9.67 15.19
C THR A 657 5.17 8.46 15.38
N LEU A 658 3.87 8.58 15.05
CA LEU A 658 2.88 7.53 15.22
C LEU A 658 3.25 6.29 14.42
N TYR A 659 3.43 5.15 15.09
CA TYR A 659 3.82 3.86 14.50
C TYR A 659 5.13 3.91 13.66
N ARG A 660 6.01 4.85 13.95
CA ARG A 660 7.28 4.98 13.24
C ARG A 660 8.16 3.77 13.53
N PRO A 661 8.70 3.08 12.51
CA PRO A 661 9.63 1.99 12.70
C PRO A 661 10.89 2.44 13.44
N ARG A 662 11.28 1.70 14.48
CA ARG A 662 12.49 1.99 15.25
C ARG A 662 13.18 0.71 15.70
N GLU A 663 14.50 0.72 15.69
CA GLU A 663 15.33 -0.37 16.20
C GLU A 663 15.33 -0.34 17.74
N ILE A 664 15.10 -1.49 18.35
CA ILE A 664 15.11 -1.68 19.81
C ILE A 664 16.27 -2.62 20.14
N ASP A 665 17.32 -2.09 20.78
CA ASP A 665 18.49 -2.88 21.21
C ASP A 665 18.17 -3.73 22.45
N ALA A 666 17.13 -4.53 22.35
CA ALA A 666 16.66 -5.43 23.40
C ALA A 666 15.99 -6.65 22.80
N THR A 667 15.74 -7.66 23.64
CA THR A 667 15.08 -8.90 23.25
C THR A 667 13.64 -8.95 23.76
N TRP A 668 12.74 -9.54 22.98
CA TRP A 668 11.34 -9.75 23.34
C TRP A 668 10.95 -11.22 23.35
N CYS A 669 10.32 -11.69 24.41
CA CYS A 669 9.71 -13.01 24.53
C CYS A 669 8.17 -12.89 24.63
N SER A 670 7.45 -13.54 23.73
CA SER A 670 5.99 -13.60 23.72
C SER A 670 5.52 -14.91 24.32
N LEU A 671 4.78 -14.85 25.42
CA LEU A 671 4.17 -15.97 26.12
C LEU A 671 2.67 -15.94 25.90
N GLY A 672 2.02 -17.11 25.75
CA GLY A 672 0.58 -17.13 25.61
C GLY A 672 0.00 -18.41 25.04
N THR A 673 -1.22 -18.30 24.53
CA THR A 673 -2.08 -19.38 24.07
C THR A 673 -1.78 -19.80 22.62
N SER A 674 -2.74 -20.47 21.97
CA SER A 674 -2.71 -20.78 20.54
C SER A 674 -2.70 -19.53 19.66
N ILE A 675 -3.16 -18.40 20.15
CA ILE A 675 -3.13 -17.10 19.44
C ILE A 675 -1.69 -16.62 19.35
N THR A 676 -0.94 -16.69 20.44
CA THR A 676 0.49 -16.37 20.52
C THR A 676 1.37 -17.44 19.85
N TRP A 677 1.05 -18.74 20.02
CA TRP A 677 1.78 -19.84 19.40
C TRP A 677 1.87 -19.69 17.87
N TYR A 678 0.83 -19.16 17.27
CA TYR A 678 0.82 -18.84 15.84
C TYR A 678 1.78 -17.68 15.55
N ASN A 679 2.78 -17.93 14.71
CA ASN A 679 3.83 -16.99 14.34
C ASN A 679 3.96 -16.83 12.82
N SER A 680 2.84 -16.62 12.15
CA SER A 680 2.71 -16.54 10.67
C SER A 680 2.97 -17.86 9.95
N ASN A 681 3.26 -18.93 10.68
CA ASN A 681 3.29 -20.26 10.09
C ASN A 681 1.87 -20.70 9.76
N VAL A 682 1.75 -21.40 8.65
CA VAL A 682 0.46 -21.91 8.22
C VAL A 682 -0.11 -22.90 9.24
N ASP A 683 -1.25 -22.57 9.81
CA ASP A 683 -2.04 -23.48 10.64
C ASP A 683 -3.20 -24.04 9.81
N ASN A 684 -2.95 -25.21 9.21
CA ASN A 684 -3.91 -25.87 8.31
C ASN A 684 -5.18 -26.35 9.01
N ALA A 685 -5.05 -26.77 10.28
CA ALA A 685 -6.17 -27.30 11.04
C ALA A 685 -7.22 -26.21 11.33
N ARG A 686 -6.81 -24.95 11.33
CA ARG A 686 -7.65 -23.81 11.63
C ARG A 686 -7.79 -22.80 10.51
N GLY A 687 -7.23 -23.08 9.33
CA GLY A 687 -7.31 -22.18 8.18
C GLY A 687 -6.64 -20.81 8.40
N ARG A 688 -5.60 -20.73 9.21
CA ARG A 688 -4.86 -19.50 9.45
C ARG A 688 -3.87 -19.22 8.33
N PHE A 689 -4.08 -18.13 7.62
CA PHE A 689 -3.28 -17.68 6.48
C PHE A 689 -2.86 -16.22 6.63
N THR A 690 -2.72 -15.77 7.84
CA THR A 690 -2.49 -14.37 8.16
C THR A 690 -1.12 -14.18 8.78
N ARG A 691 -0.63 -12.94 8.77
CA ARG A 691 0.52 -12.58 9.59
C ARG A 691 0.12 -12.54 11.06
N SER A 692 0.99 -13.05 11.92
CA SER A 692 0.77 -13.00 13.37
C SER A 692 0.82 -11.55 13.89
N TYR A 693 0.28 -11.31 15.09
CA TYR A 693 0.45 -10.02 15.72
C TYR A 693 1.92 -9.71 16.02
N GLN A 694 2.73 -10.72 16.31
CA GLN A 694 4.15 -10.53 16.60
C GLN A 694 4.91 -9.97 15.40
N ASP A 695 4.69 -10.52 14.20
CA ASP A 695 5.32 -10.00 12.98
C ASP A 695 4.90 -8.57 12.68
N ARG A 696 3.64 -8.22 12.99
CA ARG A 696 3.11 -6.87 12.83
C ARG A 696 3.72 -5.90 13.84
N VAL A 697 3.91 -6.32 15.09
CA VAL A 697 4.65 -5.54 16.11
C VAL A 697 6.08 -5.33 15.67
N LEU A 698 6.74 -6.36 15.13
CA LEU A 698 8.13 -6.29 14.67
C LEU A 698 8.33 -5.43 13.41
N ASP A 699 7.27 -5.12 12.67
CA ASP A 699 7.34 -4.11 11.60
C ASP A 699 7.55 -2.70 12.15
N VAL A 700 7.06 -2.43 13.35
CA VAL A 700 7.14 -1.12 14.02
C VAL A 700 8.26 -1.10 15.06
N LEU A 701 8.29 -2.07 15.96
CA LEU A 701 9.27 -2.19 17.05
C LEU A 701 10.24 -3.32 16.72
N ARG A 702 11.37 -2.96 16.16
CA ARG A 702 12.35 -3.90 15.61
C ARG A 702 13.31 -4.36 16.67
N PHE A 703 12.83 -5.23 17.56
CA PHE A 703 13.65 -5.84 18.60
C PHE A 703 14.84 -6.59 18.01
N LYS A 704 16.01 -6.46 18.65
CA LYS A 704 17.27 -7.15 18.31
C LYS A 704 17.12 -8.66 18.27
N GLY A 705 16.28 -9.23 19.16
CA GLY A 705 15.94 -10.63 19.20
C GLY A 705 14.49 -10.85 19.62
N PHE A 706 13.88 -11.88 19.06
CA PHE A 706 12.50 -12.26 19.36
C PHE A 706 12.38 -13.77 19.54
N VAL A 707 11.63 -14.19 20.58
CA VAL A 707 11.30 -15.59 20.85
C VAL A 707 9.82 -15.75 21.12
N ASN A 708 9.16 -16.61 20.32
CA ASN A 708 7.78 -17.01 20.57
C ASN A 708 7.75 -18.29 21.44
N ARG A 709 7.11 -18.21 22.59
CA ARG A 709 6.89 -19.30 23.55
C ARG A 709 5.41 -19.59 23.76
N GLY A 710 4.53 -19.20 22.84
CA GLY A 710 3.11 -19.56 22.90
C GLY A 710 2.90 -21.07 22.93
N VAL A 711 1.87 -21.53 23.62
CA VAL A 711 1.50 -22.95 23.76
C VAL A 711 0.10 -23.16 23.22
N ASN A 712 -0.02 -24.01 22.18
CA ASN A 712 -1.33 -24.31 21.60
C ASN A 712 -2.25 -25.00 22.63
N GLY A 713 -3.42 -24.41 22.90
CA GLY A 713 -4.32 -24.87 23.95
C GLY A 713 -3.84 -24.57 25.38
N GLY A 714 -2.74 -23.82 25.53
CA GLY A 714 -2.11 -23.59 26.85
C GLY A 714 -2.91 -22.69 27.77
N VAL A 715 -2.92 -23.02 29.05
CA VAL A 715 -3.32 -22.16 30.17
C VAL A 715 -2.09 -21.51 30.78
N VAL A 716 -2.24 -20.56 31.71
CA VAL A 716 -1.08 -19.89 32.34
C VAL A 716 -0.06 -20.90 32.88
N ALA A 717 -0.51 -21.92 33.58
CA ALA A 717 0.36 -22.97 34.13
C ALA A 717 1.18 -23.73 33.06
N SER A 718 0.73 -23.73 31.80
CA SER A 718 1.44 -24.38 30.70
C SER A 718 2.75 -23.67 30.35
N GLN A 719 2.94 -22.43 30.83
CA GLN A 719 4.16 -21.61 30.60
C GLN A 719 5.22 -21.86 31.66
N HIS A 720 4.84 -22.40 32.80
CA HIS A 720 5.79 -22.63 33.90
C HIS A 720 6.98 -23.48 33.45
N GLY A 721 8.19 -23.00 33.69
CA GLY A 721 9.44 -23.66 33.29
C GLY A 721 9.77 -23.57 31.78
N LYS A 722 8.96 -22.87 30.96
CA LYS A 722 9.18 -22.75 29.50
C LYS A 722 9.57 -21.33 29.05
N ILE A 723 10.08 -20.54 29.96
CA ILE A 723 10.43 -19.15 29.74
C ILE A 723 11.83 -19.03 29.14
N SER A 724 11.98 -18.22 28.10
CA SER A 724 13.32 -17.82 27.61
C SER A 724 13.73 -16.50 28.22
N LYS A 725 15.04 -16.31 28.48
CA LYS A 725 15.57 -15.03 28.95
C LYS A 725 15.33 -13.96 27.89
N ALA A 726 14.71 -12.85 28.27
CA ALA A 726 14.49 -11.68 27.42
C ALA A 726 14.42 -10.42 28.30
N ASP A 727 14.51 -9.25 27.65
CA ASP A 727 14.40 -7.95 28.30
C ASP A 727 12.93 -7.52 28.45
N TYR A 728 12.09 -7.91 27.48
CA TYR A 728 10.66 -7.62 27.44
C TYR A 728 9.85 -8.91 27.32
N TYR A 729 8.72 -8.95 28.01
CA TYR A 729 7.77 -10.05 27.93
C TYR A 729 6.36 -9.54 27.67
N THR A 730 5.64 -10.22 26.78
CA THR A 730 4.17 -10.11 26.67
C THR A 730 3.54 -11.41 27.12
N ILE A 731 2.46 -11.36 27.88
CA ILE A 731 1.77 -12.54 28.45
C ILE A 731 0.29 -12.50 28.06
N GLU A 732 -0.13 -13.42 27.15
CA GLU A 732 -1.49 -13.50 26.60
C GLU A 732 -2.15 -14.80 27.07
N HIS A 733 -2.95 -14.76 28.14
CA HIS A 733 -3.69 -15.89 28.69
C HIS A 733 -5.08 -15.50 29.20
N GLY A 734 -5.91 -16.50 29.49
CA GLY A 734 -7.23 -16.36 30.07
C GLY A 734 -8.33 -17.09 29.31
N VAL A 735 -8.30 -17.06 27.95
CA VAL A 735 -9.36 -17.72 27.17
C VAL A 735 -9.36 -19.25 27.34
N ASN A 736 -8.17 -19.87 27.38
CA ASN A 736 -8.06 -21.32 27.62
C ASN A 736 -8.23 -21.66 29.08
N ASP A 737 -7.80 -20.80 29.99
CA ASP A 737 -8.04 -20.96 31.45
C ASP A 737 -9.54 -21.01 31.72
N TRP A 738 -10.33 -20.07 31.19
CA TRP A 738 -11.79 -20.12 31.23
C TRP A 738 -12.33 -21.40 30.55
N GLY A 739 -11.81 -21.73 29.37
CA GLY A 739 -12.26 -22.89 28.59
C GLY A 739 -12.03 -24.22 29.29
N GLN A 740 -10.94 -24.37 30.01
CA GLN A 740 -10.53 -25.58 30.76
C GLN A 740 -10.92 -25.53 32.23
N ARG A 741 -11.75 -24.55 32.61
CA ARG A 741 -12.32 -24.44 33.99
C ARG A 741 -11.28 -24.19 35.09
N VAL A 742 -10.14 -23.58 34.75
CA VAL A 742 -9.24 -23.05 35.79
C VAL A 742 -9.94 -21.90 36.47
N LYS A 743 -10.21 -22.00 37.75
CA LYS A 743 -10.91 -20.93 38.49
C LYS A 743 -10.11 -19.62 38.46
N PRO A 744 -10.74 -18.45 38.32
CA PRO A 744 -10.04 -17.15 38.45
C PRO A 744 -9.31 -17.06 39.80
N GLY A 745 -9.95 -17.50 40.86
CA GLY A 745 -9.51 -17.31 42.25
C GLY A 745 -9.85 -15.91 42.76
N VAL A 746 -9.18 -15.49 43.80
CA VAL A 746 -9.26 -14.15 44.36
C VAL A 746 -7.91 -13.47 44.35
N PHE A 747 -7.85 -12.13 44.39
CA PHE A 747 -6.60 -11.39 44.33
C PHE A 747 -5.59 -11.80 45.43
N ALA A 748 -6.08 -12.22 46.60
CA ALA A 748 -5.23 -12.77 47.65
C ALA A 748 -4.42 -14.02 47.23
N ASP A 749 -4.90 -14.81 46.25
CA ASP A 749 -4.15 -15.96 45.74
C ASP A 749 -2.86 -15.50 45.00
N TYR A 750 -2.92 -14.33 44.39
CA TYR A 750 -1.76 -13.69 43.78
C TYR A 750 -0.80 -13.15 44.84
N GLU A 751 -1.31 -12.43 45.85
CA GLU A 751 -0.48 -11.81 46.89
C GLU A 751 0.24 -12.83 47.77
N ASN A 752 -0.47 -13.88 48.15
CA ASN A 752 0.02 -14.88 49.09
C ASN A 752 0.75 -16.06 48.44
N ASN A 753 0.98 -16.02 47.12
CA ASN A 753 1.58 -17.08 46.35
C ASN A 753 0.90 -18.44 46.62
N ALA A 754 -0.43 -18.44 46.68
CA ALA A 754 -1.26 -19.61 46.95
C ALA A 754 -1.02 -20.70 45.87
N SER A 755 -1.42 -21.92 46.15
CA SER A 755 -1.20 -23.07 45.24
C SER A 755 -1.59 -22.79 43.79
N ASN A 756 -0.91 -23.44 42.81
CA ASN A 756 -1.10 -23.35 41.35
C ASN A 756 -2.51 -23.74 40.82
N LYS A 757 -3.56 -23.62 41.63
CA LYS A 757 -4.93 -24.05 41.29
C LYS A 757 -5.80 -22.95 40.72
N THR A 758 -5.41 -21.68 40.86
CA THR A 758 -6.20 -20.55 40.38
C THR A 758 -5.42 -19.75 39.33
N PHE A 759 -6.13 -18.99 38.53
CA PHE A 759 -5.55 -18.12 37.52
C PHE A 759 -4.62 -17.08 38.14
N TYR A 760 -5.05 -16.42 39.20
CA TYR A 760 -4.24 -15.47 39.94
C TYR A 760 -2.93 -16.07 40.46
N ALA A 761 -3.01 -17.24 41.12
CA ALA A 761 -1.81 -17.91 41.63
C ALA A 761 -0.83 -18.33 40.50
N ASN A 762 -1.37 -18.83 39.38
CA ASN A 762 -0.53 -19.20 38.22
C ASN A 762 0.19 -18.00 37.61
N TYR A 763 -0.46 -16.84 37.56
CA TYR A 763 0.20 -15.61 37.12
C TYR A 763 1.33 -15.20 38.07
N ARG A 764 1.13 -15.32 39.38
CA ARG A 764 2.18 -15.05 40.39
C ARG A 764 3.42 -15.92 40.15
N ILE A 765 3.22 -17.23 40.01
CA ILE A 765 4.32 -18.17 39.73
C ILE A 765 5.03 -17.81 38.45
N LEU A 766 4.32 -17.49 37.38
CA LEU A 766 4.89 -17.13 36.10
C LEU A 766 5.74 -15.85 36.16
N ILE A 767 5.23 -14.81 36.82
CA ILE A 767 5.92 -13.54 37.02
C ILE A 767 7.18 -13.71 37.85
N ASP A 768 7.10 -14.50 38.93
CA ASP A 768 8.26 -14.79 39.78
C ASP A 768 9.34 -15.56 39.01
N GLN A 769 8.96 -16.52 38.16
CA GLN A 769 9.90 -17.22 37.28
C GLN A 769 10.57 -16.27 36.28
N ILE A 770 9.82 -15.31 35.68
CA ILE A 770 10.39 -14.30 34.79
C ILE A 770 11.42 -13.46 35.54
N ARG A 771 11.06 -12.98 36.74
CA ARG A 771 11.95 -12.18 37.60
C ARG A 771 13.19 -12.92 38.04
N ALA A 772 13.08 -14.22 38.29
CA ALA A 772 14.21 -15.07 38.63
C ALA A 772 15.19 -15.20 37.43
N ILE A 773 14.69 -15.21 36.19
CA ILE A 773 15.52 -15.28 34.98
C ILE A 773 16.14 -13.92 34.63
N ASN A 774 15.35 -12.85 34.77
CA ASN A 774 15.78 -11.48 34.53
C ASN A 774 15.06 -10.52 35.49
N PRO A 775 15.69 -10.07 36.58
CA PRO A 775 15.08 -9.15 37.54
C PRO A 775 14.72 -7.78 36.96
N GLN A 776 15.33 -7.40 35.85
CA GLN A 776 15.10 -6.13 35.16
C GLN A 776 14.07 -6.26 34.04
N ALA A 777 13.46 -7.42 33.86
CA ALA A 777 12.49 -7.66 32.79
C ALA A 777 11.32 -6.68 32.87
N LYS A 778 10.98 -6.12 31.72
CA LYS A 778 9.76 -5.32 31.55
C LYS A 778 8.64 -6.25 31.06
N ILE A 779 7.53 -6.23 31.78
CA ILE A 779 6.40 -7.14 31.53
C ILE A 779 5.19 -6.31 31.06
N ILE A 780 4.56 -6.78 30.00
CA ILE A 780 3.27 -6.30 29.50
C ILE A 780 2.27 -7.43 29.60
N LEU A 781 1.16 -7.19 30.30
CA LEU A 781 0.08 -8.15 30.38
C LEU A 781 -0.95 -7.90 29.30
N CYS A 782 -1.41 -8.97 28.65
CA CYS A 782 -2.47 -8.90 27.66
C CYS A 782 -3.73 -9.54 28.23
N THR A 783 -4.86 -8.81 28.24
CA THR A 783 -6.14 -9.41 28.62
C THR A 783 -6.56 -10.44 27.57
N PRO A 784 -7.32 -11.49 27.93
CA PRO A 784 -7.91 -12.38 26.93
C PRO A 784 -8.80 -11.58 25.98
N ARG A 785 -8.79 -11.93 24.70
CA ARG A 785 -9.70 -11.35 23.73
C ARG A 785 -11.13 -11.82 23.99
N LYS A 786 -12.12 -10.95 23.82
CA LYS A 786 -13.53 -11.37 23.78
C LYS A 786 -13.68 -12.49 22.74
N SER A 787 -14.51 -13.47 23.01
CA SER A 787 -14.75 -14.53 22.03
C SER A 787 -16.10 -15.20 22.27
N TYR A 788 -16.68 -15.73 21.17
CA TYR A 788 -17.88 -16.56 21.25
C TYR A 788 -17.56 -17.99 21.71
N GLY A 789 -18.60 -18.77 21.98
CA GLY A 789 -18.44 -20.19 22.18
C GLY A 789 -18.00 -20.95 20.91
N PHE A 790 -17.61 -22.21 21.04
CA PHE A 790 -17.39 -23.08 19.91
C PHE A 790 -18.73 -23.46 19.26
N GLY A 791 -18.90 -23.10 17.97
CA GLY A 791 -20.07 -23.44 17.17
C GLY A 791 -20.97 -22.26 16.81
N LYS A 792 -21.68 -22.37 15.68
CA LYS A 792 -22.47 -21.32 15.02
C LYS A 792 -23.61 -20.70 15.85
N TYR A 793 -23.96 -21.31 16.97
CA TYR A 793 -25.17 -21.00 17.73
C TYR A 793 -24.95 -20.81 19.24
N LEU A 794 -23.71 -20.70 19.69
CA LEU A 794 -23.43 -20.50 21.09
C LEU A 794 -23.35 -19.01 21.42
N PRO A 795 -24.00 -18.55 22.49
CA PRO A 795 -23.89 -17.17 22.93
C PRO A 795 -22.47 -16.80 23.28
N PRO A 796 -22.15 -15.48 23.29
CA PRO A 796 -20.83 -14.99 23.66
C PRO A 796 -20.33 -15.57 24.98
N LYS A 797 -19.02 -15.78 25.09
CA LYS A 797 -18.41 -16.25 26.35
C LYS A 797 -18.61 -15.28 27.53
N GLU A 798 -18.94 -14.04 27.22
CA GLU A 798 -19.33 -13.01 28.18
C GLU A 798 -20.64 -13.34 28.91
N THR A 799 -21.54 -14.06 28.24
CA THR A 799 -22.86 -14.44 28.82
C THR A 799 -22.95 -15.89 29.25
N LEU A 800 -21.89 -16.68 29.01
CA LEU A 800 -21.83 -18.10 29.42
C LEU A 800 -20.80 -18.30 30.52
N PRO A 801 -21.24 -18.53 31.75
CA PRO A 801 -20.31 -18.96 32.77
C PRO A 801 -19.87 -20.42 32.55
N LYS A 802 -18.60 -20.70 32.87
CA LYS A 802 -18.11 -22.06 33.10
C LYS A 802 -17.82 -22.25 34.57
N ASP A 803 -18.50 -23.18 35.18
CA ASP A 803 -18.47 -23.39 36.63
C ASP A 803 -18.72 -22.09 37.44
N GLY A 804 -19.65 -21.25 36.93
CA GLY A 804 -19.99 -19.96 37.50
C GLY A 804 -19.08 -18.78 37.15
N ASN A 805 -17.99 -18.99 36.37
CA ASN A 805 -17.02 -17.94 36.04
C ASN A 805 -17.18 -17.48 34.59
N TYR A 806 -17.12 -16.18 34.37
CA TYR A 806 -17.19 -15.52 33.06
C TYR A 806 -15.79 -15.14 32.52
N LEU A 807 -15.62 -15.04 31.19
CA LEU A 807 -14.35 -14.65 30.61
C LEU A 807 -13.87 -13.25 31.05
N ARG A 808 -14.81 -12.33 31.33
CA ARG A 808 -14.50 -10.99 31.85
C ARG A 808 -13.72 -11.02 33.17
N GLU A 809 -13.95 -12.02 34.04
CA GLU A 809 -13.27 -12.13 35.34
C GLU A 809 -11.75 -12.39 35.14
N TYR A 810 -11.38 -13.07 34.08
CA TYR A 810 -9.96 -13.30 33.73
C TYR A 810 -9.33 -12.01 33.19
N ALA A 811 -10.08 -11.21 32.42
CA ALA A 811 -9.61 -9.90 31.96
C ALA A 811 -9.43 -8.91 33.13
N GLU A 812 -10.37 -8.90 34.07
CA GLU A 812 -10.31 -8.13 35.34
C GLU A 812 -9.12 -8.56 36.21
N ALA A 813 -8.87 -9.86 36.31
CA ALA A 813 -7.71 -10.39 37.03
C ALA A 813 -6.40 -9.92 36.44
N VAL A 814 -6.27 -9.94 35.11
CA VAL A 814 -5.05 -9.42 34.40
C VAL A 814 -4.85 -7.92 34.68
N ARG A 815 -5.93 -7.11 34.64
CA ARG A 815 -5.86 -5.69 34.97
C ARG A 815 -5.48 -5.44 36.44
N ALA A 816 -6.05 -6.21 37.38
CA ALA A 816 -5.73 -6.09 38.79
C ALA A 816 -4.26 -6.42 39.08
N ILE A 817 -3.71 -7.48 38.46
CA ILE A 817 -2.30 -7.84 38.57
C ILE A 817 -1.42 -6.72 38.00
N ALA A 818 -1.76 -6.24 36.80
CA ALA A 818 -1.00 -5.18 36.15
C ALA A 818 -0.98 -3.90 36.99
N GLN A 819 -2.11 -3.53 37.57
CA GLN A 819 -2.22 -2.37 38.49
C GLN A 819 -1.33 -2.54 39.73
N LYS A 820 -1.34 -3.69 40.34
CA LYS A 820 -0.51 -4.00 41.54
C LYS A 820 0.98 -3.91 41.23
N GLU A 821 1.40 -4.45 40.10
CA GLU A 821 2.80 -4.57 39.68
C GLU A 821 3.33 -3.34 38.92
N GLY A 822 2.45 -2.41 38.55
CA GLY A 822 2.81 -1.26 37.70
C GLY A 822 3.12 -1.63 36.24
N PHE A 823 2.58 -2.75 35.76
CA PHE A 823 2.79 -3.22 34.39
C PHE A 823 1.89 -2.48 33.39
N ALA A 824 2.34 -2.36 32.16
CA ALA A 824 1.49 -1.93 31.07
C ALA A 824 0.54 -3.04 30.66
N VAL A 825 -0.64 -2.67 30.16
CA VAL A 825 -1.66 -3.58 29.67
C VAL A 825 -1.93 -3.34 28.19
N ALA A 826 -1.91 -4.42 27.41
CA ALA A 826 -2.52 -4.50 26.09
C ALA A 826 -3.94 -5.06 26.28
N ASP A 827 -4.93 -4.18 26.23
CA ASP A 827 -6.29 -4.55 26.64
C ASP A 827 -7.13 -5.09 25.49
N PHE A 828 -6.85 -6.34 25.09
CA PHE A 828 -7.58 -6.99 24.01
C PHE A 828 -9.07 -7.15 24.31
N TYR A 829 -9.43 -7.32 25.57
CA TYR A 829 -10.82 -7.46 25.98
C TYR A 829 -11.63 -6.21 25.69
N ALA A 830 -11.06 -5.05 25.95
CA ALA A 830 -11.74 -3.78 25.72
C ALA A 830 -11.69 -3.35 24.24
N ASN A 831 -10.55 -3.57 23.54
CA ASN A 831 -10.24 -2.86 22.31
C ASN A 831 -10.18 -3.75 21.05
N CYS A 832 -10.19 -5.08 21.19
CA CYS A 832 -10.06 -5.98 20.02
C CYS A 832 -11.40 -6.57 19.55
N GLY A 833 -12.44 -5.75 19.52
CA GLY A 833 -13.72 -6.03 18.88
C GLY A 833 -14.87 -6.25 19.84
N GLU A 834 -16.03 -5.74 19.45
CA GLU A 834 -17.33 -5.99 20.06
C GLU A 834 -18.25 -6.68 19.07
N GLU A 835 -19.35 -7.25 19.55
CA GLU A 835 -20.39 -7.82 18.69
C GLU A 835 -21.12 -6.71 17.89
N PRO A 836 -21.47 -6.94 16.62
CA PRO A 836 -21.20 -8.14 15.79
C PRO A 836 -19.80 -8.18 15.16
N GLU A 837 -19.00 -7.15 15.32
CA GLU A 837 -17.69 -6.94 14.67
C GLU A 837 -16.68 -8.07 14.99
N LEU A 838 -16.83 -8.72 16.14
CA LEU A 838 -15.93 -9.79 16.56
C LEU A 838 -15.91 -10.98 15.58
N ALA A 839 -17.04 -11.28 14.94
CA ALA A 839 -17.12 -12.31 13.91
C ALA A 839 -16.30 -11.96 12.67
N ASP A 840 -16.28 -10.69 12.28
CA ASP A 840 -15.52 -10.18 11.13
C ASP A 840 -14.01 -10.13 11.39
N LEU A 841 -13.63 -10.19 12.68
CA LEU A 841 -12.22 -10.18 13.11
C LEU A 841 -11.67 -11.58 13.42
N SER A 842 -12.39 -12.65 13.09
CA SER A 842 -12.04 -14.02 13.45
C SER A 842 -12.20 -14.99 12.28
N ILE A 843 -11.41 -16.07 12.30
CA ILE A 843 -11.47 -17.14 11.29
C ILE A 843 -12.38 -18.30 11.71
N ASP A 844 -12.58 -18.48 13.01
CA ASP A 844 -13.42 -19.52 13.57
C ASP A 844 -14.32 -18.89 14.64
N VAL A 845 -15.56 -19.03 14.55
CA VAL A 845 -16.59 -18.50 15.43
C VAL A 845 -16.05 -17.73 16.66
N ALA A 846 -15.31 -16.64 16.37
CA ALA A 846 -14.78 -15.65 17.30
C ALA A 846 -13.73 -16.14 18.34
N LEU A 847 -12.94 -17.14 18.03
CA LEU A 847 -11.81 -17.53 18.91
C LEU A 847 -10.47 -17.06 18.35
N HIS A 848 -10.11 -17.47 17.16
CA HIS A 848 -8.82 -17.16 16.57
C HIS A 848 -8.91 -15.96 15.62
N PRO A 849 -8.04 -14.96 15.79
CA PRO A 849 -8.05 -13.77 14.94
C PRO A 849 -7.78 -14.09 13.46
N ASN A 850 -8.42 -13.36 12.58
CA ASN A 850 -8.04 -13.21 11.17
C ASN A 850 -7.06 -12.04 10.99
N ASP A 851 -6.75 -11.60 9.76
CA ASP A 851 -5.82 -10.48 9.53
C ASP A 851 -6.21 -9.19 10.27
N PRO A 852 -7.43 -8.65 10.13
CA PRO A 852 -7.84 -7.47 10.90
C PRO A 852 -7.78 -7.69 12.43
N GLY A 853 -8.13 -8.89 12.88
CA GLY A 853 -8.07 -9.23 14.30
C GLY A 853 -6.64 -9.23 14.84
N TYR A 854 -5.70 -9.85 14.13
CA TYR A 854 -4.27 -9.80 14.51
C TYR A 854 -3.70 -8.39 14.41
N GLN A 855 -4.16 -7.57 13.46
CA GLN A 855 -3.72 -6.18 13.36
C GLN A 855 -4.12 -5.39 14.62
N ARG A 856 -5.39 -5.48 15.05
CA ARG A 856 -5.83 -4.80 16.29
C ARG A 856 -5.05 -5.23 17.51
N MET A 857 -4.78 -6.54 17.66
CA MET A 857 -3.94 -7.03 18.75
C MET A 857 -2.52 -6.47 18.68
N ALA A 858 -1.93 -6.38 17.50
CA ALA A 858 -0.61 -5.79 17.31
C ALA A 858 -0.59 -4.30 17.70
N ASP A 859 -1.59 -3.54 17.30
CA ASP A 859 -1.70 -2.10 17.60
C ASP A 859 -1.85 -1.85 19.13
N GLU A 860 -2.60 -2.70 19.83
CA GLU A 860 -2.69 -2.68 21.30
C GLU A 860 -1.34 -2.98 21.97
N ILE A 861 -0.61 -3.97 21.49
CA ILE A 861 0.72 -4.31 22.01
C ILE A 861 1.72 -3.20 21.74
N ILE A 862 1.72 -2.61 20.52
CA ILE A 862 2.57 -1.46 20.19
C ILE A 862 2.28 -0.32 21.17
N THR A 863 1.01 0.00 21.38
CA THR A 863 0.58 1.04 22.34
C THR A 863 1.05 0.77 23.76
N ALA A 864 1.01 -0.49 24.19
CA ALA A 864 1.51 -0.88 25.52
C ALA A 864 3.05 -0.78 25.59
N PHE A 865 3.77 -1.20 24.55
CA PHE A 865 5.23 -1.03 24.47
C PHE A 865 5.63 0.44 24.49
N GLU A 866 4.92 1.32 23.79
CA GLU A 866 5.21 2.77 23.80
C GLU A 866 5.23 3.35 25.22
N LYS A 867 4.27 2.93 26.08
CA LYS A 867 4.21 3.33 27.48
C LYS A 867 5.41 2.85 28.31
N VAL A 868 6.01 1.73 27.93
CA VAL A 868 7.14 1.10 28.65
C VAL A 868 8.48 1.61 28.12
N LEU A 869 8.58 1.91 26.83
CA LEU A 869 9.80 2.40 26.16
C LEU A 869 10.07 3.89 26.40
N GLN A 870 9.04 4.67 26.80
CA GLN A 870 9.18 6.09 27.17
C GLN A 870 9.65 6.29 28.61
N LYS A 871 9.54 5.26 29.47
CA LYS A 871 10.05 5.21 30.85
C LYS A 871 11.47 4.65 30.87
#